data_27da7b5caac004732c13a3a5d18eafa8
#
_entry.id   27da7b5caac004732c13a3a5d18eafa8
#
_cell.length_a   1.000
_cell.length_b   1.000
_cell.length_c   1.000
_cell.angle_alpha   90.00
_cell.angle_beta   90.00
_cell.angle_gamma   90.00
#
_symmetry.space_group_name_H-M   'P 1'
#
loop_
_entity.id
_entity.type
_entity.pdbx_description
1 polymer ?
#
loop_
_entity_poly.entity_id
_entity_poly.type
_entity_poly.pdbx_seq_one_letter_code
_entity_poly.pdbx_strand_id
1 'polypeptide(L)'
;MKDLGLIIDGHSITAMEGMTIFQAASKAGIYIPSLCAHPDLPPSGECGLCLVQIDNQPEFAISCTTKVADNMVVHTNTSELRKKQCEVIEKILSEHPNSCLTCWRKERCKPFDICLRNVAVTERCVTCPENGRCELQRVVDFLDVKMETIPYEYRGLSVNRQNPFFDLDYNLCIACGRCISACRDLRGVKALDFIELNGYRVAGPHQNNDHKDSGCKFCFTCVEVCPTGALVDRPARYQSIADWEAYVVPCRNACPAHIDIPRYVKLVADGKYSEALAVVREKVPFPGTLGRVCIHPCEQACRRGQLNDPICIKFLKRFASDHDNALWKQNSKIAPPTGKKVAVVGAGPAGLTTAFYLAKLGHSVTVFEALPKPGGMMRVGIPAYRLPREILDAEIKEIENVGVEIKTNARIESLDELFQQGYDAIFIGIGAHKGQKAGVKGEDLPGVMDGVDFLRRVSLGEKIEIGSRIAVIGGGNAAIDCARTSPRIGAKEVIIVYRRTRAEMPAAPEEVEEAIKEGVEIIFLAAPNEIRRKDDGNLELECTRMELGEPDASGRRRPVPVPGSEFVIEFDNIISSIGQTSDIPTKYEVEIGRGNIIKVSSKTLETSRKGVFAGGDIVSGPASVIGAIAHGRQAARYIDKYLGGSGKIDEVLAPIEETDTWLGPDSDFADRRQPAMSCIGNKERLTGFTEVELGYPEIIAIEEAKRCLRCELRLRLSSPISPPVKVKSV
;
A
#
# COMPACT_ATOMS: atom_id res chain seq x y z
N MET A 1 -13.28 -26.86 31.58
CA MET A 1 -11.90 -27.36 31.74
C MET A 1 -11.55 -27.16 33.19
N LYS A 2 -10.91 -28.14 33.82
CA LYS A 2 -10.55 -28.10 35.25
C LYS A 2 -9.29 -27.28 35.45
N ASP A 3 -9.24 -26.45 36.48
CA ASP A 3 -8.01 -25.78 36.90
C ASP A 3 -7.16 -26.76 37.73
N LEU A 4 -5.87 -26.82 37.42
CA LEU A 4 -4.88 -27.64 38.09
C LEU A 4 -3.86 -26.76 38.78
N GLY A 5 -3.51 -27.13 40.06
CA GLY A 5 -2.48 -26.45 40.83
C GLY A 5 -1.13 -27.13 40.63
N LEU A 6 -0.08 -26.35 40.27
CA LEU A 6 1.31 -26.84 40.16
C LEU A 6 2.28 -25.81 40.76
N ILE A 7 3.51 -26.25 41.02
CA ILE A 7 4.58 -25.40 41.51
C ILE A 7 5.70 -25.40 40.42
N ILE A 8 6.11 -24.21 39.96
CA ILE A 8 7.25 -24.04 39.07
C ILE A 8 8.26 -23.13 39.77
N ASP A 9 9.47 -23.61 39.99
CA ASP A 9 10.59 -22.91 40.67
C ASP A 9 10.13 -22.25 41.99
N GLY A 10 9.28 -22.95 42.79
CA GLY A 10 8.76 -22.49 44.06
C GLY A 10 7.52 -21.54 43.96
N HIS A 11 7.08 -21.20 42.76
CA HIS A 11 5.90 -20.37 42.55
C HIS A 11 4.66 -21.24 42.34
N SER A 12 3.60 -21.02 43.13
CA SER A 12 2.30 -21.66 42.91
C SER A 12 1.61 -21.08 41.67
N ILE A 13 1.25 -21.94 40.72
CA ILE A 13 0.64 -21.56 39.46
C ILE A 13 -0.64 -22.36 39.26
N THR A 14 -1.67 -21.69 38.75
CA THR A 14 -2.90 -22.33 38.29
C THR A 14 -2.85 -22.45 36.75
N ALA A 15 -3.03 -23.66 36.23
CA ALA A 15 -3.05 -23.94 34.80
C ALA A 15 -4.31 -24.72 34.41
N MET A 16 -4.80 -24.53 33.21
CA MET A 16 -5.94 -25.29 32.71
C MET A 16 -5.51 -26.71 32.32
N GLU A 17 -6.37 -27.68 32.60
CA GLU A 17 -6.19 -29.07 32.15
C GLU A 17 -5.92 -29.15 30.65
N GLY A 18 -4.93 -29.90 30.25
CA GLY A 18 -4.48 -30.05 28.87
C GLY A 18 -3.39 -29.10 28.40
N MET A 19 -3.05 -28.05 29.20
CA MET A 19 -1.87 -27.22 28.93
C MET A 19 -0.59 -28.01 29.09
N THR A 20 0.47 -27.60 28.42
CA THR A 20 1.82 -28.10 28.63
C THR A 20 2.52 -27.31 29.74
N ILE A 21 3.56 -27.90 30.34
CA ILE A 21 4.40 -27.21 31.33
C ILE A 21 4.98 -25.92 30.73
N PHE A 22 5.43 -25.95 29.48
CA PHE A 22 5.95 -24.78 28.79
C PHE A 22 4.92 -23.64 28.69
N GLN A 23 3.66 -23.98 28.35
CA GLN A 23 2.58 -23.00 28.26
C GLN A 23 2.23 -22.41 29.64
N ALA A 24 2.19 -23.25 30.69
CA ALA A 24 1.92 -22.80 32.05
C ALA A 24 3.05 -21.88 32.57
N ALA A 25 4.31 -22.26 32.38
CA ALA A 25 5.47 -21.44 32.73
C ALA A 25 5.47 -20.10 32.01
N SER A 26 5.22 -20.11 30.69
CA SER A 26 5.15 -18.89 29.86
C SER A 26 4.05 -17.91 30.35
N LYS A 27 2.86 -18.42 30.66
CA LYS A 27 1.77 -17.59 31.23
C LYS A 27 2.13 -16.99 32.58
N ALA A 28 2.93 -17.69 33.37
CA ALA A 28 3.42 -17.20 34.66
C ALA A 28 4.67 -16.31 34.54
N GLY A 29 5.14 -16.01 33.32
CA GLY A 29 6.35 -15.20 33.10
C GLY A 29 7.65 -15.93 33.37
N ILE A 30 7.63 -17.26 33.53
CA ILE A 30 8.82 -18.10 33.74
C ILE A 30 9.35 -18.55 32.39
N TYR A 31 10.58 -18.15 32.07
CA TYR A 31 11.22 -18.48 30.80
C TYR A 31 11.88 -19.86 30.81
N ILE A 32 11.51 -20.69 29.83
CA ILE A 32 12.18 -21.98 29.56
C ILE A 32 12.82 -21.87 28.16
N PRO A 33 14.14 -22.17 27.99
CA PRO A 33 14.81 -22.06 26.69
C PRO A 33 14.15 -22.95 25.65
N SER A 34 13.87 -22.43 24.48
CA SER A 34 13.31 -23.21 23.36
C SER A 34 13.61 -22.53 22.02
N LEU A 35 13.77 -23.34 20.95
CA LEU A 35 13.94 -22.90 19.58
C LEU A 35 12.88 -23.44 18.62
N CYS A 36 12.13 -24.48 18.99
CA CYS A 36 11.05 -25.03 18.18
C CYS A 36 9.65 -24.58 18.65
N ALA A 37 9.50 -24.10 19.88
CA ALA A 37 8.23 -23.60 20.39
C ALA A 37 7.93 -22.17 19.92
N HIS A 38 6.68 -21.92 19.54
CA HIS A 38 6.16 -20.60 19.18
C HIS A 38 4.72 -20.48 19.69
N PRO A 39 4.26 -19.31 20.19
CA PRO A 39 2.92 -19.19 20.77
C PRO A 39 1.78 -19.63 19.85
N ASP A 40 1.90 -19.38 18.55
CA ASP A 40 0.85 -19.67 17.56
C ASP A 40 0.98 -21.06 16.92
N LEU A 41 1.95 -21.87 17.32
CA LEU A 41 2.21 -23.18 16.72
C LEU A 41 2.00 -24.32 17.71
N PRO A 42 1.54 -25.49 17.27
CA PRO A 42 1.51 -26.67 18.11
C PRO A 42 2.94 -27.05 18.55
N PRO A 43 3.11 -27.53 19.76
CA PRO A 43 4.43 -27.95 20.28
C PRO A 43 4.94 -29.18 19.51
N SER A 44 6.20 -29.14 19.09
CA SER A 44 6.83 -30.23 18.30
C SER A 44 7.85 -31.04 19.06
N GLY A 45 8.52 -30.47 20.07
CA GLY A 45 9.62 -31.13 20.80
C GLY A 45 10.95 -31.28 20.02
N GLU A 46 11.00 -30.83 18.77
CA GLU A 46 12.12 -31.08 17.82
C GLU A 46 13.48 -30.59 18.30
N CYS A 47 13.58 -29.46 18.98
CA CYS A 47 14.87 -28.93 19.39
C CYS A 47 15.42 -29.57 20.67
N GLY A 48 14.60 -30.25 21.46
CA GLY A 48 14.99 -30.89 22.72
C GLY A 48 15.52 -29.99 23.83
N LEU A 49 15.44 -28.65 23.65
CA LEU A 49 16.07 -27.66 24.54
C LEU A 49 15.24 -27.31 25.78
N CYS A 50 13.91 -27.40 25.67
CA CYS A 50 12.99 -27.02 26.74
C CYS A 50 12.86 -28.05 27.85
N LEU A 51 13.99 -28.60 28.29
CA LEU A 51 14.07 -29.57 29.36
C LEU A 51 13.69 -28.97 30.71
N VAL A 52 12.99 -29.73 31.53
CA VAL A 52 12.63 -29.40 32.93
C VAL A 52 12.81 -30.66 33.79
N GLN A 53 13.01 -30.46 35.08
CA GLN A 53 13.04 -31.52 36.04
C GLN A 53 11.70 -31.55 36.80
N ILE A 54 11.09 -32.72 36.92
CA ILE A 54 9.85 -32.92 37.69
C ILE A 54 10.20 -33.77 38.92
N ASP A 55 9.72 -33.34 40.10
CA ASP A 55 9.95 -34.11 41.31
C ASP A 55 9.42 -35.52 41.18
N ASN A 56 10.15 -36.47 41.76
CA ASN A 56 9.88 -37.91 41.70
C ASN A 56 9.96 -38.55 40.30
N GLN A 57 10.53 -37.84 39.31
CA GLN A 57 10.87 -38.41 38.01
C GLN A 57 12.38 -38.37 37.81
N PRO A 58 13.01 -39.55 37.48
CA PRO A 58 14.47 -39.62 37.35
C PRO A 58 15.00 -38.96 36.05
N GLU A 59 14.15 -38.82 35.03
CA GLU A 59 14.51 -38.25 33.72
C GLU A 59 13.99 -36.84 33.54
N PHE A 60 14.71 -36.01 32.76
CA PHE A 60 14.28 -34.71 32.34
C PHE A 60 13.10 -34.79 31.35
N ALA A 61 12.08 -33.99 31.54
CA ALA A 61 10.93 -33.94 30.67
C ALA A 61 11.06 -32.78 29.64
N ILE A 62 10.55 -33.00 28.43
CA ILE A 62 10.41 -31.92 27.41
C ILE A 62 9.16 -31.12 27.72
N SER A 63 9.32 -29.94 28.30
CA SER A 63 8.20 -29.14 28.82
C SER A 63 7.16 -28.73 27.77
N CYS A 64 7.54 -28.54 26.51
CA CYS A 64 6.61 -28.15 25.46
C CYS A 64 5.64 -29.26 25.01
N THR A 65 5.96 -30.54 25.31
CA THR A 65 5.07 -31.67 24.99
C THR A 65 4.51 -32.37 26.23
N THR A 66 5.09 -32.13 27.42
CA THR A 66 4.60 -32.68 28.69
C THR A 66 3.45 -31.88 29.25
N LYS A 67 2.29 -32.49 29.47
CA LYS A 67 1.12 -31.86 30.05
C LYS A 67 1.25 -31.65 31.54
N VAL A 68 0.62 -30.56 32.03
CA VAL A 68 0.54 -30.31 33.47
C VAL A 68 -0.35 -31.32 34.18
N ALA A 69 0.02 -31.65 35.43
CA ALA A 69 -0.78 -32.46 36.32
C ALA A 69 -0.95 -31.74 37.68
N ASP A 70 -2.01 -32.10 38.41
CA ASP A 70 -2.28 -31.52 39.70
C ASP A 70 -1.19 -31.85 40.71
N ASN A 71 -0.80 -30.86 41.53
CA ASN A 71 0.30 -30.96 42.49
C ASN A 71 1.68 -31.28 41.91
N MET A 72 1.89 -31.06 40.60
CA MET A 72 3.20 -31.25 39.97
C MET A 72 4.18 -30.19 40.46
N VAL A 73 5.41 -30.61 40.80
CA VAL A 73 6.50 -29.69 41.12
C VAL A 73 7.54 -29.75 40.04
N VAL A 74 7.85 -28.60 39.44
CA VAL A 74 8.72 -28.46 38.27
C VAL A 74 9.87 -27.51 38.56
N HIS A 75 11.09 -27.88 38.19
CA HIS A 75 12.27 -27.05 38.25
C HIS A 75 12.77 -26.75 36.84
N THR A 76 13.00 -25.46 36.56
CA THR A 76 13.45 -24.99 35.23
C THR A 76 14.90 -24.54 35.21
N ASN A 77 15.56 -24.44 36.37
CA ASN A 77 16.90 -23.84 36.53
C ASN A 77 17.78 -24.51 37.58
N THR A 78 17.89 -25.85 37.56
CA THR A 78 18.90 -26.55 38.38
C THR A 78 20.24 -26.59 37.63
N SER A 79 21.36 -26.79 38.39
CA SER A 79 22.72 -26.89 37.79
C SER A 79 22.84 -28.04 36.82
N GLU A 80 22.22 -29.18 37.14
CA GLU A 80 22.22 -30.38 36.29
C GLU A 80 21.42 -30.17 35.03
N LEU A 81 20.23 -29.59 35.16
CA LEU A 81 19.37 -29.20 34.04
C LEU A 81 20.08 -28.21 33.08
N ARG A 82 20.73 -27.20 33.68
CA ARG A 82 21.50 -26.22 32.89
C ARG A 82 22.62 -26.89 32.08
N LYS A 83 23.31 -27.81 32.68
CA LYS A 83 24.34 -28.60 31.97
C LYS A 83 23.74 -29.36 30.78
N LYS A 84 22.59 -30.02 30.96
CA LYS A 84 21.90 -30.74 29.89
C LYS A 84 21.39 -29.79 28.78
N GLN A 85 20.86 -28.64 29.13
CA GLN A 85 20.47 -27.61 28.14
C GLN A 85 21.69 -27.12 27.35
N CYS A 86 22.86 -26.96 27.98
CA CYS A 86 24.09 -26.62 27.29
C CYS A 86 24.55 -27.75 26.34
N GLU A 87 24.48 -28.99 26.73
CA GLU A 87 24.81 -30.13 25.85
C GLU A 87 23.93 -30.16 24.59
N VAL A 88 22.63 -29.85 24.73
CA VAL A 88 21.69 -29.75 23.59
C VAL A 88 22.03 -28.57 22.68
N ILE A 89 22.27 -27.37 23.25
CA ILE A 89 22.58 -26.19 22.42
C ILE A 89 23.95 -26.35 21.72
N GLU A 90 24.93 -26.98 22.36
CA GLU A 90 26.25 -27.31 21.77
C GLU A 90 26.09 -28.20 20.52
N LYS A 91 25.22 -29.22 20.58
CA LYS A 91 24.89 -30.03 19.42
C LYS A 91 24.27 -29.20 18.29
N ILE A 92 23.33 -28.28 18.59
CA ILE A 92 22.77 -27.36 17.58
C ILE A 92 23.87 -26.48 16.99
N LEU A 93 24.79 -25.99 17.83
CA LEU A 93 25.87 -25.10 17.41
C LEU A 93 26.96 -25.79 16.61
N SER A 94 27.17 -27.10 16.80
CA SER A 94 28.13 -27.86 15.96
C SER A 94 27.68 -27.95 14.49
N GLU A 95 26.40 -27.77 14.24
CA GLU A 95 25.78 -27.77 12.90
C GLU A 95 25.39 -26.38 12.39
N HIS A 96 25.67 -25.31 13.14
CA HIS A 96 25.33 -23.91 12.78
C HIS A 96 26.55 -23.02 12.96
N PRO A 97 26.83 -22.04 12.06
CA PRO A 97 27.91 -21.07 12.23
C PRO A 97 27.89 -20.42 13.62
N ASN A 98 28.84 -20.75 14.47
CA ASN A 98 28.79 -20.45 15.90
C ASN A 98 29.85 -19.45 16.39
N SER A 99 30.86 -19.14 15.58
CA SER A 99 32.01 -18.36 16.00
C SER A 99 31.68 -16.95 16.53
N CYS A 100 30.64 -16.28 16.02
CA CYS A 100 30.19 -15.02 16.54
C CYS A 100 29.34 -15.16 17.80
N LEU A 101 28.62 -16.27 17.97
CA LEU A 101 27.69 -16.47 19.09
C LEU A 101 28.43 -16.51 20.44
N THR A 102 29.65 -17.05 20.45
CA THR A 102 30.53 -17.16 21.63
C THR A 102 31.66 -16.12 21.63
N CYS A 103 31.65 -15.16 20.71
CA CYS A 103 32.69 -14.14 20.59
C CYS A 103 32.47 -12.97 21.54
N TRP A 104 33.45 -12.63 22.37
CA TRP A 104 33.42 -11.49 23.29
C TRP A 104 33.31 -10.12 22.58
N ARG A 105 33.73 -10.07 21.29
CA ARG A 105 33.71 -8.82 20.47
C ARG A 105 32.39 -8.65 19.69
N LYS A 106 31.46 -9.58 19.68
CA LYS A 106 30.27 -9.59 18.82
C LYS A 106 29.45 -8.31 18.81
N GLU A 107 29.29 -7.67 19.97
CA GLU A 107 28.51 -6.43 20.14
C GLU A 107 29.17 -5.21 19.48
N ARG A 108 30.49 -5.24 19.25
CA ARG A 108 31.28 -4.13 18.69
C ARG A 108 31.69 -4.36 17.24
N CYS A 109 31.44 -5.55 16.71
CA CYS A 109 31.87 -5.94 15.38
C CYS A 109 30.95 -5.35 14.30
N LYS A 110 31.56 -4.83 13.24
CA LYS A 110 30.87 -4.33 12.04
C LYS A 110 31.08 -5.31 10.87
N PRO A 111 30.19 -5.30 9.83
CA PRO A 111 30.29 -6.21 8.69
C PRO A 111 31.66 -6.27 7.98
N PHE A 112 32.37 -5.14 7.96
CA PHE A 112 33.66 -5.00 7.27
C PHE A 112 34.88 -5.07 8.19
N ASP A 113 34.66 -5.34 9.50
CA ASP A 113 35.79 -5.47 10.43
C ASP A 113 36.56 -6.76 10.18
N ILE A 114 37.88 -6.71 10.49
CA ILE A 114 38.74 -7.89 10.50
C ILE A 114 38.26 -8.85 11.59
N CYS A 115 37.98 -10.10 11.23
CA CYS A 115 37.57 -11.11 12.18
C CYS A 115 38.79 -11.68 12.93
N LEU A 116 38.81 -11.51 14.26
CA LEU A 116 39.91 -12.05 15.11
C LEU A 116 39.92 -13.59 15.20
N ARG A 117 38.81 -14.24 14.87
CA ARG A 117 38.69 -15.68 14.81
C ARG A 117 38.98 -16.30 13.43
N ASN A 118 39.33 -15.45 12.47
CA ASN A 118 39.63 -15.81 11.08
C ASN A 118 38.54 -16.65 10.39
N VAL A 119 37.26 -16.30 10.61
CA VAL A 119 36.12 -17.03 10.04
C VAL A 119 35.69 -16.39 8.73
N ALA A 120 35.19 -17.18 7.80
CA ALA A 120 34.63 -16.70 6.53
C ALA A 120 33.52 -15.67 6.75
N VAL A 121 33.39 -14.69 5.86
CA VAL A 121 32.37 -13.63 5.96
C VAL A 121 30.96 -14.21 6.01
N THR A 122 30.72 -15.27 5.26
CA THR A 122 29.43 -15.99 5.18
C THR A 122 29.01 -16.67 6.48
N GLU A 123 29.96 -16.90 7.38
CA GLU A 123 29.73 -17.59 8.66
C GLU A 123 29.62 -16.60 9.84
N ARG A 124 29.62 -15.30 9.58
CA ARG A 124 29.60 -14.29 10.63
C ARG A 124 28.18 -13.82 10.91
N CYS A 125 27.76 -13.84 12.18
CA CYS A 125 26.47 -13.23 12.57
C CYS A 125 26.36 -11.76 12.17
N VAL A 126 27.46 -11.00 12.20
CA VAL A 126 27.48 -9.57 11.84
C VAL A 126 27.06 -9.32 10.39
N THR A 127 27.18 -10.29 9.51
CA THR A 127 26.72 -10.24 8.11
C THR A 127 25.37 -10.93 7.92
N CYS A 128 24.90 -11.68 8.91
CA CYS A 128 23.58 -12.33 8.87
C CYS A 128 22.46 -11.28 8.99
N PRO A 129 21.42 -11.31 8.13
CA PRO A 129 20.30 -10.38 8.20
C PRO A 129 19.56 -10.41 9.56
N GLU A 130 19.55 -11.53 10.27
CA GLU A 130 18.91 -11.69 11.58
C GLU A 130 19.79 -11.27 12.75
N ASN A 131 20.98 -10.72 12.52
CA ASN A 131 21.87 -10.29 13.60
C ASN A 131 21.19 -9.30 14.55
N GLY A 132 21.19 -9.60 15.85
CA GLY A 132 20.53 -8.84 16.91
C GLY A 132 19.03 -9.17 17.10
N ARG A 133 18.39 -9.87 16.16
CA ARG A 133 17.00 -10.37 16.28
C ARG A 133 16.93 -11.89 16.42
N CYS A 134 17.97 -12.59 16.08
CA CYS A 134 18.07 -14.05 16.08
C CYS A 134 17.77 -14.65 17.46
N GLU A 135 16.80 -15.57 17.54
CA GLU A 135 16.44 -16.24 18.79
C GLU A 135 17.56 -17.16 19.28
N LEU A 136 18.30 -17.81 18.35
CA LEU A 136 19.47 -18.62 18.70
C LEU A 136 20.52 -17.79 19.45
N GLN A 137 20.81 -16.56 19.01
CA GLN A 137 21.73 -15.65 19.74
C GLN A 137 21.25 -15.41 21.18
N ARG A 138 19.95 -15.12 21.36
CA ARG A 138 19.37 -14.83 22.68
C ARG A 138 19.43 -16.04 23.61
N VAL A 139 19.16 -17.22 23.09
CA VAL A 139 19.23 -18.48 23.86
C VAL A 139 20.65 -18.80 24.27
N VAL A 140 21.64 -18.66 23.38
CA VAL A 140 23.05 -18.84 23.69
C VAL A 140 23.53 -17.90 24.80
N ASP A 141 23.11 -16.62 24.72
CA ASP A 141 23.41 -15.61 25.74
C ASP A 141 22.75 -15.91 27.10
N PHE A 142 21.51 -16.40 27.08
CA PHE A 142 20.79 -16.78 28.29
C PHE A 142 21.45 -17.98 29.00
N LEU A 143 21.86 -18.99 28.24
CA LEU A 143 22.51 -20.19 28.76
C LEU A 143 23.97 -19.94 29.18
N ASP A 144 24.53 -18.77 28.88
CA ASP A 144 25.94 -18.41 29.15
C ASP A 144 26.94 -19.43 28.62
N VAL A 145 26.72 -19.88 27.38
CA VAL A 145 27.60 -20.87 26.73
C VAL A 145 28.97 -20.25 26.52
N LYS A 146 29.99 -20.78 27.26
CA LYS A 146 31.35 -20.24 27.32
C LYS A 146 32.37 -20.95 26.45
N MET A 147 31.95 -21.73 25.50
CA MET A 147 32.90 -22.48 24.69
C MET A 147 33.76 -21.54 23.84
N GLU A 148 35.07 -21.62 24.00
CA GLU A 148 36.02 -20.84 23.18
C GLU A 148 35.95 -21.25 21.70
N THR A 149 35.71 -22.53 21.44
CA THR A 149 35.50 -23.09 20.10
C THR A 149 34.61 -24.33 20.16
N ILE A 150 33.41 -24.24 19.59
CA ILE A 150 32.63 -25.43 19.26
C ILE A 150 33.05 -25.81 17.85
N PRO A 151 33.51 -27.06 17.60
CA PRO A 151 33.79 -27.49 16.24
C PRO A 151 32.59 -27.29 15.35
N TYR A 152 32.81 -26.59 14.24
CA TYR A 152 31.76 -26.35 13.23
C TYR A 152 32.33 -26.81 11.89
N GLU A 153 31.63 -27.69 11.23
CA GLU A 153 31.92 -28.08 9.86
C GLU A 153 30.92 -27.41 8.90
N TYR A 154 31.47 -26.72 7.90
CA TYR A 154 30.63 -26.04 6.90
C TYR A 154 29.91 -27.08 6.05
N ARG A 155 28.57 -27.02 6.05
CA ARG A 155 27.72 -27.98 5.35
C ARG A 155 27.82 -27.88 3.82
N GLY A 156 28.26 -26.78 3.27
CA GLY A 156 28.42 -26.57 1.82
C GLY A 156 27.09 -26.63 1.04
N LEU A 157 25.95 -26.38 1.70
CA LEU A 157 24.65 -26.43 1.06
C LEU A 157 24.40 -25.16 0.26
N SER A 158 23.75 -25.30 -0.90
CA SER A 158 23.36 -24.15 -1.72
C SER A 158 22.26 -23.33 -1.06
N VAL A 159 22.31 -21.99 -1.21
CA VAL A 159 21.20 -21.11 -0.79
C VAL A 159 20.12 -21.17 -1.86
N ASN A 160 18.89 -21.53 -1.47
CA ASN A 160 17.75 -21.49 -2.38
C ASN A 160 17.25 -20.06 -2.54
N ARG A 161 17.41 -19.50 -3.76
CA ARG A 161 16.99 -18.15 -4.15
C ARG A 161 15.92 -18.13 -5.24
N GLN A 162 15.27 -19.25 -5.49
CA GLN A 162 14.19 -19.37 -6.49
C GLN A 162 12.95 -18.60 -6.09
N ASN A 163 12.70 -18.46 -4.78
CA ASN A 163 11.59 -17.63 -4.30
C ASN A 163 11.89 -16.12 -4.57
N PRO A 164 10.99 -15.36 -5.19
CA PRO A 164 11.25 -13.94 -5.50
C PRO A 164 11.29 -13.03 -4.26
N PHE A 165 10.80 -13.49 -3.10
CA PHE A 165 10.56 -12.65 -1.93
C PHE A 165 11.53 -12.90 -0.77
N PHE A 166 12.04 -14.11 -0.62
CA PHE A 166 12.92 -14.50 0.48
C PHE A 166 13.96 -15.50 0.03
N ASP A 167 15.07 -15.54 0.75
CA ASP A 167 16.11 -16.54 0.62
C ASP A 167 15.91 -17.65 1.66
N LEU A 168 16.25 -18.88 1.30
CA LEU A 168 16.35 -20.00 2.21
C LEU A 168 17.80 -20.51 2.21
N ASP A 169 18.53 -20.20 3.27
CA ASP A 169 19.89 -20.68 3.49
C ASP A 169 19.87 -21.92 4.37
N TYR A 170 20.08 -23.06 3.75
CA TYR A 170 20.08 -24.35 4.43
C TYR A 170 21.25 -24.51 5.43
N ASN A 171 22.35 -23.75 5.27
CA ASN A 171 23.47 -23.78 6.21
C ASN A 171 23.11 -23.16 7.57
N LEU A 172 22.09 -22.31 7.62
CA LEU A 172 21.58 -21.66 8.82
C LEU A 172 20.35 -22.35 9.42
N CYS A 173 19.88 -23.43 8.77
CA CYS A 173 18.71 -24.17 9.24
C CYS A 173 19.11 -25.11 10.40
N ILE A 174 18.42 -24.97 11.53
CA ILE A 174 18.61 -25.83 12.73
C ILE A 174 17.57 -26.96 12.83
N ALA A 175 16.85 -27.26 11.76
CA ALA A 175 15.81 -28.28 11.66
C ALA A 175 14.74 -28.22 12.79
N CYS A 176 14.39 -27.01 13.27
CA CYS A 176 13.44 -26.84 14.38
C CYS A 176 11.97 -27.09 14.00
N GLY A 177 11.63 -27.20 12.72
CA GLY A 177 10.29 -27.51 12.21
C GLY A 177 9.26 -26.39 12.28
N ARG A 178 9.55 -25.20 12.87
CA ARG A 178 8.56 -24.10 12.98
C ARG A 178 7.96 -23.71 11.64
N CYS A 179 8.77 -23.53 10.59
CA CYS A 179 8.30 -23.13 9.26
C CYS A 179 7.40 -24.20 8.62
N ILE A 180 7.67 -25.48 8.88
CA ILE A 180 6.84 -26.62 8.43
C ILE A 180 5.51 -26.59 9.16
N SER A 181 5.52 -26.50 10.49
CA SER A 181 4.31 -26.43 11.31
C SER A 181 3.48 -25.19 10.97
N ALA A 182 4.10 -24.02 10.80
CA ALA A 182 3.40 -22.81 10.36
C ALA A 182 2.73 -22.99 9.00
N CYS A 183 3.39 -23.63 8.05
CA CYS A 183 2.84 -23.89 6.72
C CYS A 183 1.72 -24.93 6.76
N ARG A 184 1.89 -26.00 7.55
CA ARG A 184 0.96 -27.11 7.63
C ARG A 184 -0.22 -26.83 8.57
N ASP A 185 0.08 -26.43 9.82
CA ASP A 185 -0.90 -26.43 10.92
C ASP A 185 -1.59 -25.08 11.08
N LEU A 186 -0.90 -23.96 10.78
CA LEU A 186 -1.46 -22.62 10.89
C LEU A 186 -2.06 -22.12 9.57
N ARG A 187 -1.47 -22.50 8.42
CA ARG A 187 -1.92 -22.03 7.09
C ARG A 187 -2.57 -23.10 6.24
N GLY A 188 -2.44 -24.38 6.54
CA GLY A 188 -3.02 -25.50 5.77
C GLY A 188 -2.40 -25.73 4.39
N VAL A 189 -1.32 -25.05 4.06
CA VAL A 189 -0.75 -25.03 2.70
C VAL A 189 0.11 -26.27 2.42
N LYS A 190 0.91 -26.72 3.40
CA LYS A 190 1.77 -27.91 3.33
C LYS A 190 2.84 -27.87 2.23
N ALA A 191 3.36 -26.69 1.90
CA ALA A 191 4.39 -26.52 0.86
C ALA A 191 5.82 -26.81 1.36
N LEU A 192 6.03 -26.96 2.67
CA LEU A 192 7.33 -27.21 3.30
C LEU A 192 7.31 -28.54 4.06
N ASP A 193 8.44 -29.23 4.04
CA ASP A 193 8.68 -30.47 4.78
C ASP A 193 10.14 -30.56 5.21
N PHE A 194 10.49 -31.59 6.01
CA PHE A 194 11.86 -31.97 6.19
C PHE A 194 12.38 -32.67 4.95
N ILE A 195 13.52 -32.24 4.47
CA ILE A 195 14.25 -32.86 3.36
C ILE A 195 15.69 -33.19 3.78
N GLU A 196 16.29 -34.12 3.09
CA GLU A 196 17.72 -34.46 3.27
C GLU A 196 18.55 -33.88 2.13
N LEU A 197 19.57 -33.09 2.47
CA LEU A 197 20.52 -32.52 1.53
C LEU A 197 21.93 -32.84 1.99
N ASN A 198 22.66 -33.63 1.21
CA ASN A 198 24.03 -34.08 1.52
C ASN A 198 24.18 -34.73 2.92
N GLY A 199 23.17 -35.49 3.36
CA GLY A 199 23.14 -36.13 4.68
C GLY A 199 22.67 -35.21 5.83
N TYR A 200 22.32 -33.95 5.57
CA TYR A 200 21.77 -33.03 6.57
C TYR A 200 20.23 -32.92 6.45
N ARG A 201 19.56 -33.10 7.59
CA ARG A 201 18.11 -32.84 7.69
C ARG A 201 17.84 -31.35 7.80
N VAL A 202 17.10 -30.76 6.86
CA VAL A 202 16.76 -29.34 6.80
C VAL A 202 15.30 -29.18 6.44
N ALA A 203 14.73 -27.97 6.70
CA ALA A 203 13.40 -27.62 6.22
C ALA A 203 13.50 -27.02 4.81
N GLY A 204 12.67 -27.50 3.89
CA GLY A 204 12.66 -27.01 2.50
C GLY A 204 11.33 -27.25 1.80
N PRO A 205 11.20 -26.82 0.54
CA PRO A 205 10.04 -27.17 -0.29
C PRO A 205 9.90 -28.68 -0.42
N HIS A 206 8.65 -29.13 -0.46
CA HIS A 206 8.34 -30.56 -0.55
C HIS A 206 9.10 -31.21 -1.72
N GLN A 207 9.75 -32.34 -1.49
CA GLN A 207 10.61 -33.04 -2.47
C GLN A 207 11.74 -32.19 -3.08
N ASN A 208 12.17 -31.13 -2.42
CA ASN A 208 13.18 -30.19 -2.89
C ASN A 208 12.80 -29.49 -4.24
N ASN A 209 11.51 -29.39 -4.54
CA ASN A 209 10.99 -28.65 -5.69
C ASN A 209 11.10 -27.12 -5.49
N ASP A 210 10.71 -26.34 -6.51
CA ASP A 210 10.50 -24.91 -6.32
C ASP A 210 9.33 -24.68 -5.33
N HIS A 211 9.35 -23.57 -4.60
CA HIS A 211 8.25 -23.15 -3.74
C HIS A 211 6.93 -23.04 -4.51
N LYS A 212 6.98 -22.59 -5.76
CA LYS A 212 5.83 -22.48 -6.66
C LYS A 212 5.22 -23.86 -6.92
N ASP A 213 6.04 -24.83 -7.31
CA ASP A 213 5.62 -26.19 -7.66
C ASP A 213 5.19 -27.01 -6.43
N SER A 214 5.59 -26.56 -5.24
CA SER A 214 5.15 -27.13 -3.96
C SER A 214 3.80 -26.57 -3.48
N GLY A 215 3.10 -25.77 -4.26
CA GLY A 215 1.82 -25.15 -3.90
C GLY A 215 1.92 -24.03 -2.87
N CYS A 216 3.06 -23.37 -2.76
CA CYS A 216 3.25 -22.25 -1.83
C CYS A 216 2.30 -21.09 -2.12
N LYS A 217 1.65 -20.55 -1.08
CA LYS A 217 0.78 -19.37 -1.13
C LYS A 217 1.54 -18.05 -0.94
N PHE A 218 2.86 -18.08 -0.77
CA PHE A 218 3.70 -16.89 -0.55
C PHE A 218 3.20 -15.98 0.57
N CYS A 219 2.66 -16.55 1.64
CA CYS A 219 2.12 -15.82 2.80
C CYS A 219 3.22 -15.40 3.80
N PHE A 220 4.46 -15.84 3.62
CA PHE A 220 5.66 -15.49 4.41
C PHE A 220 5.60 -15.89 5.89
N THR A 221 4.63 -16.64 6.34
CA THR A 221 4.53 -17.07 7.75
C THR A 221 5.77 -17.87 8.17
N CYS A 222 6.32 -18.69 7.27
CA CYS A 222 7.55 -19.45 7.50
C CYS A 222 8.78 -18.57 7.75
N VAL A 223 8.85 -17.40 7.09
CA VAL A 223 9.92 -16.41 7.31
C VAL A 223 9.81 -15.81 8.71
N GLU A 224 8.60 -15.43 9.12
CA GLU A 224 8.35 -14.74 10.39
C GLU A 224 8.61 -15.60 11.61
N VAL A 225 8.31 -16.92 11.52
CA VAL A 225 8.49 -17.83 12.64
C VAL A 225 9.88 -18.48 12.70
N CYS A 226 10.77 -18.18 11.75
CA CYS A 226 12.11 -18.76 11.71
C CYS A 226 12.98 -18.20 12.85
N PRO A 227 13.55 -19.04 13.76
CA PRO A 227 14.34 -18.56 14.89
C PRO A 227 15.77 -18.15 14.52
N THR A 228 16.18 -18.39 13.28
CA THR A 228 17.53 -18.11 12.77
C THR A 228 17.47 -17.34 11.45
N GLY A 229 18.61 -17.07 10.84
CA GLY A 229 18.69 -16.44 9.51
C GLY A 229 18.48 -17.40 8.32
N ALA A 230 17.92 -18.60 8.54
CA ALA A 230 17.71 -19.57 7.47
C ALA A 230 16.66 -19.12 6.46
N LEU A 231 15.57 -18.48 6.90
CA LEU A 231 14.54 -17.87 6.04
C LEU A 231 14.54 -16.36 6.25
N VAL A 232 14.83 -15.59 5.21
CA VAL A 232 15.04 -14.12 5.31
C VAL A 232 14.44 -13.39 4.14
N ASP A 233 13.67 -12.32 4.44
CA ASP A 233 13.09 -11.40 3.45
C ASP A 233 14.17 -10.71 2.57
N ARG A 234 13.75 -10.29 1.37
CA ARG A 234 14.53 -9.39 0.49
C ARG A 234 13.77 -8.05 0.34
N PRO A 235 14.25 -6.91 0.86
CA PRO A 235 15.47 -6.65 1.65
C PRO A 235 15.31 -7.07 3.12
N ALA A 236 16.40 -7.44 3.74
CA ALA A 236 16.43 -8.07 5.07
C ALA A 236 16.52 -7.10 6.26
N ARG A 237 16.50 -5.79 6.07
CA ARG A 237 16.73 -4.82 7.16
C ARG A 237 15.67 -3.73 7.18
N TYR A 238 15.08 -3.53 8.36
CA TYR A 238 14.11 -2.47 8.67
C TYR A 238 14.67 -1.60 9.79
N GLN A 239 14.43 -0.29 9.72
CA GLN A 239 14.93 0.67 10.72
C GLN A 239 13.96 0.83 11.89
N SER A 240 12.68 0.57 11.67
CA SER A 240 11.62 0.70 12.68
C SER A 240 10.50 -0.33 12.48
N ILE A 241 9.63 -0.49 13.47
CA ILE A 241 8.39 -1.30 13.36
C ILE A 241 7.50 -0.75 12.25
N ALA A 242 7.38 0.57 12.10
CA ALA A 242 6.58 1.19 11.07
C ALA A 242 7.11 0.88 9.66
N ASP A 243 8.45 0.88 9.47
CA ASP A 243 9.07 0.47 8.21
C ASP A 243 8.81 -0.99 7.89
N TRP A 244 8.84 -1.86 8.92
CA TRP A 244 8.52 -3.28 8.77
C TRP A 244 7.06 -3.49 8.37
N GLU A 245 6.09 -2.85 9.05
CA GLU A 245 4.66 -2.93 8.68
C GLU A 245 4.41 -2.41 7.26
N ALA A 246 5.05 -1.30 6.90
CA ALA A 246 4.95 -0.72 5.56
C ALA A 246 5.50 -1.66 4.48
N TYR A 247 6.58 -2.35 4.78
CA TYR A 247 7.17 -3.36 3.90
C TYR A 247 6.31 -4.62 3.81
N VAL A 248 5.77 -5.10 4.93
CA VAL A 248 4.95 -6.32 4.97
C VAL A 248 3.66 -6.15 4.18
N VAL A 249 2.99 -4.99 4.28
CA VAL A 249 1.73 -4.72 3.56
C VAL A 249 1.89 -3.49 2.65
N PRO A 250 2.68 -3.59 1.58
CA PRO A 250 3.04 -2.43 0.76
C PRO A 250 1.84 -1.79 0.06
N CYS A 251 0.81 -2.54 -0.30
CA CYS A 251 -0.40 -1.99 -0.92
C CYS A 251 -1.13 -0.99 -0.01
N ARG A 252 -1.23 -1.25 1.31
CA ARG A 252 -1.80 -0.33 2.29
C ARG A 252 -0.93 0.92 2.46
N ASN A 253 0.39 0.73 2.51
CA ASN A 253 1.34 1.82 2.68
C ASN A 253 1.43 2.73 1.45
N ALA A 254 1.37 2.16 0.24
CA ALA A 254 1.39 2.94 -1.01
C ALA A 254 0.08 3.70 -1.28
N CYS A 255 -1.01 3.35 -0.60
CA CYS A 255 -2.26 4.09 -0.70
C CYS A 255 -2.17 5.41 0.10
N PRO A 256 -2.30 6.59 -0.53
CA PRO A 256 -2.22 7.87 0.19
C PRO A 256 -3.25 8.01 1.33
N ALA A 257 -4.41 7.36 1.20
CA ALA A 257 -5.45 7.35 2.23
C ALA A 257 -5.30 6.17 3.23
N HIS A 258 -4.31 5.29 3.07
CA HIS A 258 -4.06 4.12 3.90
C HIS A 258 -5.31 3.23 4.08
N ILE A 259 -6.05 2.96 2.99
CA ILE A 259 -7.17 2.03 3.00
C ILE A 259 -6.67 0.63 3.38
N ASP A 260 -7.41 -0.08 4.24
CA ASP A 260 -7.07 -1.46 4.61
C ASP A 260 -7.41 -2.43 3.47
N ILE A 261 -6.52 -2.44 2.47
CA ILE A 261 -6.69 -3.19 1.22
C ILE A 261 -6.81 -4.69 1.46
N PRO A 262 -5.93 -5.35 2.24
CA PRO A 262 -6.07 -6.78 2.48
C PRO A 262 -7.41 -7.16 3.08
N ARG A 263 -7.94 -6.33 4.00
CA ARG A 263 -9.22 -6.59 4.68
C ARG A 263 -10.38 -6.54 3.70
N TYR A 264 -10.52 -5.49 2.88
CA TYR A 264 -11.64 -5.45 1.96
C TYR A 264 -11.51 -6.46 0.80
N VAL A 265 -10.29 -6.74 0.32
CA VAL A 265 -10.07 -7.79 -0.69
C VAL A 265 -10.48 -9.15 -0.16
N LYS A 266 -10.13 -9.48 1.10
CA LYS A 266 -10.58 -10.73 1.74
C LYS A 266 -12.09 -10.79 1.85
N LEU A 267 -12.74 -9.69 2.24
CA LEU A 267 -14.21 -9.64 2.33
C LEU A 267 -14.88 -9.84 0.98
N VAL A 268 -14.30 -9.33 -0.12
CA VAL A 268 -14.78 -9.65 -1.48
C VAL A 268 -14.63 -11.13 -1.78
N ALA A 269 -13.47 -11.73 -1.44
CA ALA A 269 -13.26 -13.18 -1.63
C ALA A 269 -14.26 -14.05 -0.85
N ASP A 270 -14.77 -13.55 0.27
CA ASP A 270 -15.74 -14.23 1.14
C ASP A 270 -17.21 -13.93 0.77
N GLY A 271 -17.47 -13.17 -0.28
CA GLY A 271 -18.84 -12.78 -0.68
C GLY A 271 -19.47 -11.68 0.19
N LYS A 272 -18.69 -11.00 1.05
CA LYS A 272 -19.13 -9.94 1.99
C LYS A 272 -18.89 -8.55 1.39
N TYR A 273 -19.62 -8.21 0.33
CA TYR A 273 -19.34 -7.02 -0.49
C TYR A 273 -19.64 -5.70 0.24
N SER A 274 -20.70 -5.68 1.03
CA SER A 274 -21.12 -4.50 1.79
C SER A 274 -20.14 -4.18 2.92
N GLU A 275 -19.62 -5.20 3.60
CA GLU A 275 -18.56 -5.07 4.60
C GLU A 275 -17.25 -4.64 3.93
N ALA A 276 -16.95 -5.15 2.74
CA ALA A 276 -15.78 -4.72 1.96
C ALA A 276 -15.86 -3.22 1.64
N LEU A 277 -17.02 -2.74 1.17
CA LEU A 277 -17.24 -1.32 0.95
C LEU A 277 -17.15 -0.51 2.24
N ALA A 278 -17.70 -0.99 3.34
CA ALA A 278 -17.63 -0.32 4.64
C ALA A 278 -16.17 -0.10 5.05
N VAL A 279 -15.28 -1.09 4.86
CA VAL A 279 -13.81 -0.95 5.10
C VAL A 279 -13.21 0.15 4.22
N VAL A 280 -13.59 0.26 2.95
CA VAL A 280 -13.10 1.32 2.07
C VAL A 280 -13.58 2.69 2.57
N ARG A 281 -14.85 2.79 2.99
CA ARG A 281 -15.46 4.04 3.51
C ARG A 281 -14.89 4.48 4.85
N GLU A 282 -14.25 3.62 5.63
CA GLU A 282 -13.50 4.03 6.84
C GLU A 282 -12.44 5.09 6.51
N LYS A 283 -11.97 5.15 5.27
CA LYS A 283 -10.87 6.03 4.85
C LYS A 283 -11.23 7.03 3.73
N VAL A 284 -12.25 6.77 2.94
CA VAL A 284 -12.57 7.62 1.79
C VAL A 284 -14.08 7.79 1.58
N PRO A 285 -14.58 9.00 1.29
CA PRO A 285 -15.98 9.23 0.99
C PRO A 285 -16.37 8.90 -0.46
N PHE A 286 -15.40 8.64 -1.36
CA PHE A 286 -15.59 8.45 -2.80
C PHE A 286 -15.15 7.05 -3.28
N PRO A 287 -15.68 5.94 -2.75
CA PRO A 287 -15.26 4.59 -3.17
C PRO A 287 -15.60 4.26 -4.62
N GLY A 288 -16.79 4.63 -5.12
CA GLY A 288 -17.24 4.39 -6.48
C GLY A 288 -16.44 5.17 -7.52
N THR A 289 -16.19 6.46 -7.24
CA THR A 289 -15.27 7.30 -8.04
C THR A 289 -13.88 6.69 -8.07
N LEU A 290 -13.31 6.35 -6.91
CA LEU A 290 -11.96 5.76 -6.84
C LEU A 290 -11.89 4.35 -7.44
N GLY A 291 -12.99 3.61 -7.48
CA GLY A 291 -13.09 2.32 -8.17
C GLY A 291 -12.92 2.46 -9.68
N ARG A 292 -13.21 3.65 -10.23
CA ARG A 292 -13.16 3.95 -11.66
C ARG A 292 -11.91 4.72 -12.10
N VAL A 293 -11.49 5.73 -11.32
CA VAL A 293 -10.48 6.69 -11.80
C VAL A 293 -9.23 6.80 -10.93
N CYS A 294 -9.04 5.91 -9.93
CA CYS A 294 -7.83 5.88 -9.13
C CYS A 294 -6.61 5.51 -9.97
N ILE A 295 -5.48 6.21 -9.75
CA ILE A 295 -4.17 5.87 -10.35
C ILE A 295 -3.52 4.62 -9.72
N HIS A 296 -4.18 3.99 -8.76
CA HIS A 296 -3.88 2.72 -8.08
C HIS A 296 -2.40 2.42 -7.74
N PRO A 297 -1.67 3.31 -7.02
CA PRO A 297 -0.28 3.05 -6.64
C PRO A 297 -0.13 1.79 -5.77
N CYS A 298 -1.21 1.36 -5.14
CA CYS A 298 -1.27 0.12 -4.38
C CYS A 298 -1.09 -1.15 -5.22
N GLU A 299 -1.52 -1.14 -6.49
CA GLU A 299 -1.31 -2.24 -7.45
C GLU A 299 0.15 -2.30 -7.87
N GLN A 300 0.77 -1.14 -8.16
CA GLN A 300 2.20 -1.05 -8.49
C GLN A 300 3.08 -1.57 -7.35
N ALA A 301 2.67 -1.35 -6.10
CA ALA A 301 3.37 -1.84 -4.92
C ALA A 301 2.99 -3.28 -4.53
N CYS A 302 2.01 -3.90 -5.18
CA CYS A 302 1.52 -5.22 -4.81
C CYS A 302 2.59 -6.30 -5.02
N ARG A 303 2.93 -7.04 -3.95
CA ARG A 303 3.92 -8.14 -4.03
C ARG A 303 3.54 -9.22 -5.04
N ARG A 304 2.25 -9.46 -5.25
CA ARG A 304 1.81 -10.43 -6.25
C ARG A 304 2.40 -10.15 -7.63
N GLY A 305 2.63 -8.88 -7.99
CA GLY A 305 3.28 -8.48 -9.23
C GLY A 305 4.70 -9.03 -9.44
N GLN A 306 5.35 -9.53 -8.37
CA GLN A 306 6.66 -10.21 -8.49
C GLN A 306 6.53 -11.68 -8.88
N LEU A 307 5.34 -12.29 -8.76
CA LEU A 307 5.05 -13.65 -9.26
C LEU A 307 4.60 -13.62 -10.71
N ASN A 308 3.63 -12.77 -11.00
CA ASN A 308 3.05 -12.57 -12.32
C ASN A 308 2.38 -11.18 -12.39
N ASP A 309 1.08 -11.08 -12.13
CA ASP A 309 0.34 -9.83 -12.22
C ASP A 309 -0.13 -9.38 -10.83
N PRO A 310 -0.12 -8.07 -10.50
CA PRO A 310 -0.65 -7.56 -9.24
C PRO A 310 -2.14 -7.88 -9.09
N ILE A 311 -2.69 -7.67 -7.91
CA ILE A 311 -4.14 -7.74 -7.69
C ILE A 311 -4.80 -6.51 -8.30
N CYS A 312 -5.94 -6.66 -8.99
CA CYS A 312 -6.80 -5.58 -9.50
C CYS A 312 -7.53 -4.85 -8.37
N ILE A 313 -6.79 -4.18 -7.51
CA ILE A 313 -7.29 -3.54 -6.28
C ILE A 313 -8.34 -2.46 -6.59
N LYS A 314 -8.12 -1.69 -7.67
CA LYS A 314 -9.05 -0.66 -8.17
C LYS A 314 -10.40 -1.27 -8.53
N PHE A 315 -10.40 -2.35 -9.30
CA PHE A 315 -11.63 -2.98 -9.78
C PHE A 315 -12.37 -3.75 -8.70
N LEU A 316 -11.67 -4.37 -7.75
CA LEU A 316 -12.30 -4.97 -6.57
C LEU A 316 -13.00 -3.93 -5.68
N LYS A 317 -12.42 -2.73 -5.56
CA LYS A 317 -13.06 -1.60 -4.88
C LYS A 317 -14.29 -1.11 -5.62
N ARG A 318 -14.22 -1.01 -6.96
CA ARG A 318 -15.39 -0.72 -7.81
C ARG A 318 -16.49 -1.75 -7.59
N PHE A 319 -16.15 -3.03 -7.69
CA PHE A 319 -17.09 -4.13 -7.49
C PHE A 319 -17.80 -4.01 -6.12
N ALA A 320 -17.06 -3.82 -5.03
CA ALA A 320 -17.65 -3.62 -3.71
C ALA A 320 -18.58 -2.38 -3.66
N SER A 321 -18.21 -1.29 -4.32
CA SER A 321 -19.05 -0.08 -4.38
C SER A 321 -20.33 -0.27 -5.21
N ASP A 322 -20.26 -1.01 -6.31
CA ASP A 322 -21.41 -1.27 -7.17
C ASP A 322 -22.39 -2.26 -6.53
N HIS A 323 -21.99 -2.94 -5.42
CA HIS A 323 -22.82 -3.86 -4.62
C HIS A 323 -23.14 -3.32 -3.22
N ASP A 324 -23.25 -1.98 -3.07
CA ASP A 324 -23.55 -1.33 -1.79
C ASP A 324 -25.01 -1.57 -1.36
N ASN A 325 -25.19 -2.09 -0.14
CA ASN A 325 -26.50 -2.16 0.54
C ASN A 325 -26.63 -1.17 1.70
N ALA A 326 -25.73 -0.18 1.77
CA ALA A 326 -25.68 0.86 2.79
C ALA A 326 -25.43 0.37 4.24
N LEU A 327 -24.86 -0.83 4.43
CA LEU A 327 -24.50 -1.37 5.76
C LEU A 327 -23.64 -0.40 6.58
N TRP A 328 -22.68 0.27 5.95
CA TRP A 328 -21.79 1.22 6.58
C TRP A 328 -22.51 2.38 7.29
N LYS A 329 -23.73 2.75 6.86
CA LYS A 329 -24.53 3.82 7.47
C LYS A 329 -24.96 3.48 8.88
N GLN A 330 -25.16 2.20 9.18
CA GLN A 330 -25.58 1.75 10.51
C GLN A 330 -24.49 1.99 11.59
N ASN A 331 -23.23 1.95 11.16
CA ASN A 331 -22.07 2.12 12.03
C ASN A 331 -21.46 3.53 11.95
N SER A 332 -21.91 4.35 11.01
CA SER A 332 -21.45 5.72 10.80
C SER A 332 -22.05 6.66 11.86
N LYS A 333 -21.21 7.43 12.53
CA LYS A 333 -21.63 8.34 13.61
C LYS A 333 -21.38 9.78 13.22
N ILE A 334 -22.29 10.67 13.61
CA ILE A 334 -22.11 12.11 13.55
C ILE A 334 -22.04 12.60 15.00
N ALA A 335 -20.98 13.35 15.32
CA ALA A 335 -20.78 13.89 16.66
C ALA A 335 -21.79 15.03 16.95
N PRO A 336 -22.08 15.32 18.24
CA PRO A 336 -22.88 16.47 18.62
C PRO A 336 -22.30 17.79 18.07
N PRO A 337 -23.15 18.82 17.81
CA PRO A 337 -22.68 20.11 17.30
C PRO A 337 -21.64 20.76 18.22
N THR A 338 -20.52 21.18 17.64
CA THR A 338 -19.42 21.85 18.37
C THR A 338 -19.62 23.37 18.50
N GLY A 339 -20.57 23.94 17.77
CA GLY A 339 -20.76 25.39 17.65
C GLY A 339 -19.71 26.09 16.75
N LYS A 340 -18.77 25.36 16.17
CA LYS A 340 -17.72 25.87 15.29
C LYS A 340 -18.16 25.84 13.84
N LYS A 341 -17.78 26.89 13.08
CA LYS A 341 -18.10 27.05 11.67
C LYS A 341 -16.86 26.98 10.81
N VAL A 342 -16.86 26.17 9.78
CA VAL A 342 -15.75 26.03 8.84
C VAL A 342 -16.21 26.33 7.42
N ALA A 343 -15.47 27.21 6.74
CA ALA A 343 -15.65 27.46 5.31
C ALA A 343 -14.68 26.57 4.51
N VAL A 344 -15.19 25.94 3.47
CA VAL A 344 -14.40 25.18 2.50
C VAL A 344 -14.53 25.85 1.15
N VAL A 345 -13.42 26.28 0.56
CA VAL A 345 -13.38 26.96 -0.73
C VAL A 345 -12.95 25.97 -1.80
N GLY A 346 -13.91 25.55 -2.64
CA GLY A 346 -13.79 24.56 -3.69
C GLY A 346 -14.41 23.20 -3.32
N ALA A 347 -15.35 22.73 -4.16
CA ALA A 347 -16.04 21.44 -4.03
C ALA A 347 -15.37 20.32 -4.86
N GLY A 348 -14.04 20.31 -4.93
CA GLY A 348 -13.25 19.21 -5.47
C GLY A 348 -13.07 18.08 -4.43
N PRO A 349 -12.32 16.99 -4.79
CA PRO A 349 -12.15 15.85 -3.91
C PRO A 349 -11.53 16.21 -2.55
N ALA A 350 -10.59 17.15 -2.48
CA ALA A 350 -9.98 17.59 -1.22
C ALA A 350 -11.00 18.35 -0.35
N GLY A 351 -11.70 19.34 -0.92
CA GLY A 351 -12.67 20.16 -0.21
C GLY A 351 -13.84 19.34 0.32
N LEU A 352 -14.46 18.51 -0.54
CA LEU A 352 -15.59 17.66 -0.16
C LEU A 352 -15.17 16.62 0.90
N THR A 353 -13.97 16.07 0.83
CA THR A 353 -13.46 15.16 1.89
C THR A 353 -13.25 15.89 3.21
N THR A 354 -12.65 17.09 3.18
CA THR A 354 -12.50 17.93 4.38
C THR A 354 -13.86 18.24 5.01
N ALA A 355 -14.82 18.66 4.19
CA ALA A 355 -16.18 18.97 4.62
C ALA A 355 -16.87 17.75 5.26
N PHE A 356 -16.78 16.59 4.62
CA PHE A 356 -17.37 15.34 5.11
C PHE A 356 -16.89 15.01 6.53
N TYR A 357 -15.56 14.95 6.73
CA TYR A 357 -15.02 14.58 8.05
C TYR A 357 -15.28 15.65 9.11
N LEU A 358 -15.23 16.94 8.77
CA LEU A 358 -15.52 18.00 9.73
C LEU A 358 -17.00 18.02 10.12
N ALA A 359 -17.92 17.80 9.19
CA ALA A 359 -19.36 17.68 9.51
C ALA A 359 -19.62 16.47 10.42
N LYS A 360 -18.95 15.32 10.17
CA LYS A 360 -19.05 14.15 11.06
C LYS A 360 -18.49 14.40 12.47
N LEU A 361 -17.53 15.32 12.61
CA LEU A 361 -17.03 15.78 13.91
C LEU A 361 -17.92 16.81 14.60
N GLY A 362 -19.08 17.16 14.00
CA GLY A 362 -20.07 18.06 14.58
C GLY A 362 -19.84 19.54 14.26
N HIS A 363 -18.91 19.88 13.36
CA HIS A 363 -18.75 21.26 12.91
C HIS A 363 -19.81 21.64 11.87
N SER A 364 -20.23 22.93 11.86
CA SER A 364 -21.05 23.49 10.79
C SER A 364 -20.16 23.80 9.60
N VAL A 365 -20.39 23.14 8.45
CA VAL A 365 -19.51 23.26 7.29
C VAL A 365 -20.28 23.78 6.09
N THR A 366 -19.77 24.85 5.48
CA THR A 366 -20.27 25.38 4.21
C THR A 366 -19.16 25.29 3.16
N VAL A 367 -19.47 24.66 2.03
CA VAL A 367 -18.58 24.55 0.86
C VAL A 367 -19.00 25.60 -0.16
N PHE A 368 -18.06 26.41 -0.62
CA PHE A 368 -18.26 27.41 -1.67
C PHE A 368 -17.62 26.94 -2.97
N GLU A 369 -18.42 26.75 -3.99
CA GLU A 369 -18.00 26.27 -5.31
C GLU A 369 -18.24 27.33 -6.38
N ALA A 370 -17.21 27.66 -7.14
CA ALA A 370 -17.30 28.67 -8.20
C ALA A 370 -18.12 28.20 -9.42
N LEU A 371 -18.13 26.88 -9.68
CA LEU A 371 -18.85 26.27 -10.79
C LEU A 371 -20.32 26.00 -10.43
N PRO A 372 -21.20 25.80 -11.44
CA PRO A 372 -22.62 25.52 -11.21
C PRO A 372 -22.89 24.13 -10.59
N LYS A 373 -21.92 23.23 -10.58
CA LYS A 373 -22.05 21.89 -10.00
C LYS A 373 -20.80 21.51 -9.21
N PRO A 374 -20.95 20.85 -8.04
CA PRO A 374 -19.82 20.38 -7.25
C PRO A 374 -19.15 19.14 -7.89
N GLY A 375 -17.91 18.85 -7.48
CA GLY A 375 -17.13 17.69 -7.90
C GLY A 375 -15.73 18.04 -8.42
N GLY A 376 -15.46 19.34 -8.70
CA GLY A 376 -14.16 19.78 -9.20
C GLY A 376 -13.71 18.99 -10.44
N MET A 377 -12.42 18.66 -10.55
CA MET A 377 -11.87 17.93 -11.70
C MET A 377 -12.46 16.52 -11.89
N MET A 378 -13.03 15.89 -10.85
CA MET A 378 -13.79 14.63 -11.02
C MET A 378 -15.02 14.83 -11.92
N ARG A 379 -15.62 16.03 -11.92
CA ARG A 379 -16.77 16.36 -12.77
C ARG A 379 -16.37 16.97 -14.10
N VAL A 380 -15.48 17.97 -14.07
CA VAL A 380 -15.22 18.79 -15.26
C VAL A 380 -13.99 18.40 -16.04
N GLY A 381 -13.07 17.64 -15.44
CA GLY A 381 -11.85 17.16 -16.11
C GLY A 381 -11.94 15.71 -16.56
N ILE A 382 -12.58 14.84 -15.79
CA ILE A 382 -12.71 13.42 -16.12
C ILE A 382 -14.01 13.22 -16.94
N PRO A 383 -13.94 12.66 -18.16
CA PRO A 383 -15.11 12.42 -19.00
C PRO A 383 -16.10 11.42 -18.39
N ALA A 384 -17.39 11.56 -18.75
CA ALA A 384 -18.46 10.73 -18.20
C ALA A 384 -18.34 9.25 -18.59
N TYR A 385 -17.71 8.93 -19.71
CA TYR A 385 -17.46 7.53 -20.11
C TYR A 385 -16.42 6.79 -19.24
N ARG A 386 -15.67 7.55 -18.41
CA ARG A 386 -14.77 7.00 -17.37
C ARG A 386 -15.37 7.10 -15.98
N LEU A 387 -16.08 8.21 -15.70
CA LEU A 387 -16.75 8.45 -14.43
C LEU A 387 -18.18 8.90 -14.66
N PRO A 388 -19.17 8.00 -14.65
CA PRO A 388 -20.57 8.31 -14.77
C PRO A 388 -21.01 9.37 -13.75
N ARG A 389 -21.81 10.33 -14.19
CA ARG A 389 -22.18 11.47 -13.34
C ARG A 389 -23.08 11.08 -12.17
N GLU A 390 -23.91 10.07 -12.36
CA GLU A 390 -24.76 9.49 -11.32
C GLU A 390 -23.97 8.92 -10.15
N ILE A 391 -22.82 8.30 -10.40
CA ILE A 391 -21.93 7.78 -9.34
C ILE A 391 -21.38 8.94 -8.50
N LEU A 392 -20.84 9.96 -9.17
CA LEU A 392 -20.29 11.13 -8.49
C LEU A 392 -21.37 11.90 -7.72
N ASP A 393 -22.55 12.07 -8.31
CA ASP A 393 -23.67 12.78 -7.70
C ASP A 393 -24.20 12.04 -6.46
N ALA A 394 -24.29 10.72 -6.52
CA ALA A 394 -24.66 9.90 -5.36
C ALA A 394 -23.66 10.04 -4.21
N GLU A 395 -22.36 10.01 -4.48
CA GLU A 395 -21.34 10.17 -3.45
C GLU A 395 -21.30 11.59 -2.86
N ILE A 396 -21.53 12.62 -3.67
CA ILE A 396 -21.66 14.01 -3.18
C ILE A 396 -22.92 14.14 -2.32
N LYS A 397 -24.02 13.48 -2.71
CA LYS A 397 -25.26 13.49 -1.92
C LYS A 397 -25.05 12.88 -0.53
N GLU A 398 -24.24 11.83 -0.40
CA GLU A 398 -23.89 11.29 0.91
C GLU A 398 -23.10 12.29 1.77
N ILE A 399 -22.30 13.16 1.16
CA ILE A 399 -21.59 14.24 1.87
C ILE A 399 -22.59 15.32 2.35
N GLU A 400 -23.57 15.69 1.52
CA GLU A 400 -24.66 16.59 1.96
C GLU A 400 -25.48 15.99 3.10
N ASN A 401 -25.76 14.68 3.03
CA ASN A 401 -26.56 13.96 4.03
C ASN A 401 -25.95 13.96 5.44
N VAL A 402 -24.63 14.17 5.60
CA VAL A 402 -24.00 14.36 6.91
C VAL A 402 -24.05 15.79 7.42
N GLY A 403 -24.74 16.70 6.70
CA GLY A 403 -25.00 18.08 7.13
C GLY A 403 -24.07 19.12 6.48
N VAL A 404 -23.39 18.79 5.39
CA VAL A 404 -22.59 19.76 4.63
C VAL A 404 -23.50 20.61 3.75
N GLU A 405 -23.42 21.93 3.87
CA GLU A 405 -24.05 22.87 2.95
C GLU A 405 -23.13 23.15 1.76
N ILE A 406 -23.61 23.00 0.52
CA ILE A 406 -22.84 23.32 -0.71
C ILE A 406 -23.49 24.48 -1.44
N LYS A 407 -22.74 25.58 -1.60
CA LYS A 407 -23.15 26.78 -2.36
C LYS A 407 -22.41 26.82 -3.67
N THR A 408 -23.13 26.59 -4.77
CA THR A 408 -22.58 26.68 -6.13
C THR A 408 -22.69 28.09 -6.68
N ASN A 409 -21.96 28.40 -7.78
CA ASN A 409 -21.84 29.74 -8.36
C ASN A 409 -21.37 30.78 -7.32
N ALA A 410 -20.59 30.37 -6.35
CA ALA A 410 -20.13 31.15 -5.21
C ALA A 410 -18.58 31.21 -5.22
N ARG A 411 -18.02 32.04 -6.09
CA ARG A 411 -16.58 32.27 -6.15
C ARG A 411 -16.14 33.14 -4.98
N ILE A 412 -15.17 32.71 -4.22
CA ILE A 412 -14.57 33.46 -3.12
C ILE A 412 -13.33 34.16 -3.63
N GLU A 413 -13.29 35.48 -3.53
CA GLU A 413 -12.16 36.33 -3.91
C GLU A 413 -11.32 36.77 -2.71
N SER A 414 -11.91 36.82 -1.50
CA SER A 414 -11.23 37.23 -0.26
C SER A 414 -11.57 36.29 0.89
N LEU A 415 -10.54 35.83 1.65
CA LEU A 415 -10.77 35.04 2.84
C LEU A 415 -11.26 35.86 4.03
N ASP A 416 -11.00 37.19 4.05
CA ASP A 416 -11.45 38.05 5.13
C ASP A 416 -12.98 38.16 5.18
N GLU A 417 -13.64 38.10 4.02
CA GLU A 417 -15.11 38.08 3.94
C GLU A 417 -15.69 36.86 4.67
N LEU A 418 -15.02 35.72 4.62
CA LEU A 418 -15.43 34.50 5.32
C LEU A 418 -15.24 34.64 6.84
N PHE A 419 -14.12 35.19 7.28
CA PHE A 419 -13.90 35.46 8.72
C PHE A 419 -14.91 36.48 9.24
N GLN A 420 -15.24 37.52 8.47
CA GLN A 420 -16.29 38.50 8.84
C GLN A 420 -17.68 37.86 8.92
N GLN A 421 -17.97 36.82 8.16
CA GLN A 421 -19.21 36.05 8.25
C GLN A 421 -19.20 35.07 9.43
N GLY A 422 -18.14 35.04 10.25
CA GLY A 422 -18.05 34.26 11.48
C GLY A 422 -17.61 32.83 11.30
N TYR A 423 -16.87 32.51 10.23
CA TYR A 423 -16.19 31.21 10.12
C TYR A 423 -14.94 31.21 11.01
N ASP A 424 -14.77 30.13 11.79
CA ASP A 424 -13.64 29.94 12.74
C ASP A 424 -12.37 29.44 12.04
N ALA A 425 -12.51 28.73 10.93
CA ALA A 425 -11.40 28.22 10.12
C ALA A 425 -11.81 28.11 8.63
N ILE A 426 -10.79 28.13 7.76
CA ILE A 426 -10.99 28.07 6.30
C ILE A 426 -10.10 26.98 5.73
N PHE A 427 -10.66 26.16 4.82
CA PHE A 427 -9.90 25.24 3.99
C PHE A 427 -9.93 25.68 2.52
N ILE A 428 -8.76 25.77 1.87
CA ILE A 428 -8.62 26.13 0.46
C ILE A 428 -8.36 24.85 -0.35
N GLY A 429 -9.34 24.47 -1.19
CA GLY A 429 -9.29 23.29 -2.06
C GLY A 429 -9.66 23.60 -3.50
N ILE A 430 -9.26 24.75 -4.03
CA ILE A 430 -9.64 25.25 -5.37
C ILE A 430 -8.99 24.51 -6.54
N GLY A 431 -8.00 23.62 -6.26
CA GLY A 431 -7.35 22.80 -7.26
C GLY A 431 -6.53 23.55 -8.31
N ALA A 432 -6.40 22.97 -9.52
CA ALA A 432 -5.67 23.51 -10.67
C ALA A 432 -6.56 23.49 -11.92
N HIS A 433 -7.24 24.58 -12.21
CA HIS A 433 -8.29 24.69 -13.24
C HIS A 433 -7.89 25.47 -14.49
N LYS A 434 -6.63 25.91 -14.60
CA LYS A 434 -6.08 26.57 -15.79
C LYS A 434 -5.07 25.65 -16.47
N GLY A 435 -5.15 25.51 -17.78
CA GLY A 435 -4.09 24.85 -18.54
C GLY A 435 -2.82 25.68 -18.58
N GLN A 436 -1.69 24.98 -18.67
CA GLN A 436 -0.39 25.60 -18.90
C GLN A 436 -0.22 25.89 -20.39
N LYS A 437 0.29 27.09 -20.69
CA LYS A 437 0.69 27.44 -22.06
C LYS A 437 2.00 26.73 -22.45
N ALA A 438 2.07 26.28 -23.69
CA ALA A 438 3.25 25.65 -24.25
C ALA A 438 4.38 26.67 -24.51
N GLY A 439 4.03 27.95 -24.63
CA GLY A 439 4.93 28.99 -25.09
C GLY A 439 5.23 28.86 -26.59
N VAL A 440 4.34 28.20 -27.32
CA VAL A 440 4.44 28.01 -28.76
C VAL A 440 3.81 29.21 -29.46
N LYS A 441 4.50 29.79 -30.43
CA LYS A 441 3.96 30.91 -31.22
C LYS A 441 2.69 30.46 -31.92
N GLY A 442 1.61 31.27 -31.79
CA GLY A 442 0.31 30.95 -32.36
C GLY A 442 -0.63 30.13 -31.47
N GLU A 443 -0.23 29.81 -30.24
CA GLU A 443 -1.10 29.04 -29.29
C GLU A 443 -2.39 29.79 -28.86
N ASP A 444 -2.48 31.09 -29.13
CA ASP A 444 -3.68 31.92 -28.86
C ASP A 444 -4.57 32.15 -30.12
N LEU A 445 -4.25 31.49 -31.24
CA LEU A 445 -5.03 31.61 -32.47
C LEU A 445 -6.42 30.96 -32.32
N PRO A 446 -7.45 31.54 -33.01
CA PRO A 446 -8.76 30.90 -33.09
C PRO A 446 -8.64 29.47 -33.64
N GLY A 447 -9.27 28.49 -32.99
CA GLY A 447 -9.15 27.06 -33.30
C GLY A 447 -8.17 26.32 -32.41
N VAL A 448 -7.32 27.02 -31.64
CA VAL A 448 -6.48 26.44 -30.59
C VAL A 448 -7.24 26.52 -29.25
N MET A 449 -7.34 25.41 -28.54
CA MET A 449 -8.10 25.29 -27.30
C MET A 449 -7.20 24.79 -26.16
N ASP A 450 -7.49 25.28 -24.95
CA ASP A 450 -6.95 24.72 -23.73
C ASP A 450 -7.65 23.39 -23.39
N GLY A 451 -6.89 22.33 -23.10
CA GLY A 451 -7.45 21.00 -22.87
C GLY A 451 -8.33 20.91 -21.62
N VAL A 452 -8.01 21.68 -20.57
CA VAL A 452 -8.83 21.73 -19.34
C VAL A 452 -10.14 22.44 -19.61
N ASP A 453 -10.10 23.55 -20.35
CA ASP A 453 -11.29 24.30 -20.76
C ASP A 453 -12.18 23.47 -21.71
N PHE A 454 -11.56 22.80 -22.67
CA PHE A 454 -12.25 21.87 -23.58
C PHE A 454 -13.04 20.80 -22.81
N LEU A 455 -12.37 20.06 -21.92
CA LEU A 455 -13.03 19.01 -21.11
C LEU A 455 -14.11 19.58 -20.19
N ARG A 456 -13.87 20.75 -19.59
CA ARG A 456 -14.84 21.43 -18.71
C ARG A 456 -16.12 21.80 -19.49
N ARG A 457 -15.99 22.41 -20.64
CA ARG A 457 -17.14 22.85 -21.47
C ARG A 457 -17.95 21.64 -21.95
N VAL A 458 -17.28 20.58 -22.46
CA VAL A 458 -17.97 19.34 -22.82
C VAL A 458 -18.69 18.74 -21.62
N SER A 459 -18.03 18.67 -20.46
CA SER A 459 -18.60 18.07 -19.24
C SER A 459 -19.76 18.86 -18.65
N LEU A 460 -19.82 20.16 -18.90
CA LEU A 460 -20.95 21.05 -18.51
C LEU A 460 -22.08 21.05 -19.55
N GLY A 461 -21.92 20.29 -20.65
CA GLY A 461 -22.95 20.18 -21.70
C GLY A 461 -22.95 21.31 -22.71
N GLU A 462 -21.89 22.10 -22.80
CA GLU A 462 -21.73 23.10 -23.83
C GLU A 462 -21.52 22.45 -25.20
N LYS A 463 -22.20 22.96 -26.21
CA LYS A 463 -21.97 22.56 -27.59
C LYS A 463 -20.67 23.19 -28.09
N ILE A 464 -19.65 22.37 -28.29
CA ILE A 464 -18.37 22.79 -28.87
C ILE A 464 -18.35 22.36 -30.33
N GLU A 465 -18.13 23.34 -31.22
CA GLU A 465 -17.91 23.04 -32.64
C GLU A 465 -16.43 22.73 -32.86
N ILE A 466 -16.15 21.51 -33.33
CA ILE A 466 -14.82 21.09 -33.74
C ILE A 466 -14.86 20.56 -35.17
N GLY A 467 -13.71 20.64 -35.84
CA GLY A 467 -13.55 20.09 -37.18
C GLY A 467 -13.35 18.57 -37.20
N SER A 468 -13.05 18.06 -38.36
CA SER A 468 -12.87 16.61 -38.57
C SER A 468 -11.51 16.09 -38.10
N ARG A 469 -10.45 16.93 -38.18
CA ARG A 469 -9.07 16.55 -37.89
C ARG A 469 -8.48 17.35 -36.74
N ILE A 470 -8.17 16.67 -35.65
CA ILE A 470 -7.81 17.29 -34.37
C ILE A 470 -6.39 16.88 -33.94
N ALA A 471 -5.56 17.86 -33.58
CA ALA A 471 -4.33 17.60 -32.84
C ALA A 471 -4.56 17.73 -31.33
N VAL A 472 -3.96 16.82 -30.54
CA VAL A 472 -3.85 16.98 -29.09
C VAL A 472 -2.37 17.01 -28.71
N ILE A 473 -1.91 18.14 -28.15
CA ILE A 473 -0.53 18.30 -27.72
C ILE A 473 -0.42 17.89 -26.25
N GLY A 474 0.32 16.80 -25.98
CA GLY A 474 0.55 16.33 -24.61
C GLY A 474 0.55 14.81 -24.49
N GLY A 475 0.94 14.28 -23.31
CA GLY A 475 1.04 12.83 -23.06
C GLY A 475 0.57 12.43 -21.66
N GLY A 476 -0.14 13.29 -20.95
CA GLY A 476 -0.75 13.00 -19.65
C GLY A 476 -2.18 12.49 -19.78
N ASN A 477 -2.80 12.06 -18.65
CA ASN A 477 -4.18 11.57 -18.64
C ASN A 477 -5.18 12.57 -19.25
N ALA A 478 -5.01 13.89 -19.00
CA ALA A 478 -5.88 14.91 -19.59
C ALA A 478 -5.76 14.96 -21.11
N ALA A 479 -4.56 14.74 -21.69
CA ALA A 479 -4.39 14.67 -23.14
C ALA A 479 -5.10 13.45 -23.72
N ILE A 480 -5.00 12.31 -23.07
CA ILE A 480 -5.74 11.09 -23.44
C ILE A 480 -7.25 11.33 -23.35
N ASP A 481 -7.72 11.99 -22.28
CA ASP A 481 -9.14 12.33 -22.12
C ASP A 481 -9.62 13.28 -23.20
N CYS A 482 -8.84 14.31 -23.60
CA CYS A 482 -9.15 15.17 -24.71
C CYS A 482 -9.22 14.39 -26.04
N ALA A 483 -8.22 13.54 -26.29
CA ALA A 483 -8.15 12.75 -27.52
C ALA A 483 -9.31 11.77 -27.66
N ARG A 484 -9.69 11.08 -26.58
CA ARG A 484 -10.82 10.14 -26.56
C ARG A 484 -12.18 10.84 -26.56
N THR A 485 -12.26 12.07 -26.06
CA THR A 485 -13.48 12.89 -26.07
C THR A 485 -13.79 13.44 -27.46
N SER A 486 -12.77 13.82 -28.25
CA SER A 486 -12.92 14.45 -29.55
C SER A 486 -13.74 13.62 -30.56
N PRO A 487 -13.52 12.31 -30.75
CA PRO A 487 -14.36 11.49 -31.63
C PRO A 487 -15.82 11.42 -31.18
N ARG A 488 -16.06 11.43 -29.86
CA ARG A 488 -17.42 11.37 -29.25
C ARG A 488 -18.27 12.61 -29.53
N ILE A 489 -17.62 13.72 -29.90
CA ILE A 489 -18.31 14.97 -30.25
C ILE A 489 -18.15 15.34 -31.75
N GLY A 490 -17.61 14.41 -32.58
CA GLY A 490 -17.69 14.52 -34.03
C GLY A 490 -16.37 14.54 -34.81
N ALA A 491 -15.22 14.54 -34.14
CA ALA A 491 -13.94 14.41 -34.85
C ALA A 491 -13.82 13.03 -35.54
N LYS A 492 -13.22 13.02 -36.75
CA LYS A 492 -13.00 11.78 -37.53
C LYS A 492 -11.57 11.24 -37.39
N GLU A 493 -10.63 12.14 -37.23
CA GLU A 493 -9.22 11.83 -37.06
C GLU A 493 -8.66 12.60 -35.87
N VAL A 494 -8.01 11.91 -34.95
CA VAL A 494 -7.40 12.52 -33.77
C VAL A 494 -5.97 12.04 -33.64
N ILE A 495 -5.04 12.98 -33.58
CA ILE A 495 -3.61 12.73 -33.48
C ILE A 495 -3.05 13.36 -32.20
N ILE A 496 -2.45 12.54 -31.35
CA ILE A 496 -1.67 13.04 -30.19
C ILE A 496 -0.26 13.34 -30.65
N VAL A 497 0.25 14.53 -30.38
CA VAL A 497 1.63 14.93 -30.62
C VAL A 497 2.38 14.92 -29.28
N TYR A 498 3.38 14.05 -29.15
CA TYR A 498 4.09 13.87 -27.89
C TYR A 498 5.61 13.90 -28.07
N ARG A 499 6.31 14.73 -27.29
CA ARG A 499 7.73 15.02 -27.43
C ARG A 499 8.69 13.94 -26.95
N ARG A 500 8.20 12.84 -26.35
CA ARG A 500 8.97 11.68 -25.87
C ARG A 500 8.41 10.39 -26.47
N THR A 501 8.89 9.24 -25.97
CA THR A 501 8.34 7.94 -26.38
C THR A 501 7.20 7.50 -25.47
N ARG A 502 6.60 6.37 -25.79
CA ARG A 502 5.55 5.76 -24.99
C ARG A 502 5.99 5.47 -23.54
N ALA A 503 7.25 5.07 -23.36
CA ALA A 503 7.78 4.73 -22.04
C ALA A 503 7.83 5.93 -21.07
N GLU A 504 7.95 7.14 -21.60
CA GLU A 504 7.96 8.38 -20.80
C GLU A 504 6.58 9.05 -20.70
N MET A 505 5.52 8.45 -21.26
CA MET A 505 4.17 9.02 -21.11
C MET A 505 3.71 8.93 -19.64
N PRO A 506 3.28 10.05 -19.04
CA PRO A 506 2.75 10.02 -17.68
C PRO A 506 1.29 9.52 -17.60
N ALA A 507 0.61 9.35 -18.74
CA ALA A 507 -0.71 8.76 -18.80
C ALA A 507 -0.68 7.28 -18.39
N ALA A 508 -1.77 6.79 -17.80
CA ALA A 508 -1.92 5.39 -17.46
C ALA A 508 -1.79 4.50 -18.71
N PRO A 509 -0.97 3.45 -18.69
CA PRO A 509 -0.74 2.61 -19.88
C PRO A 509 -2.02 2.04 -20.49
N GLU A 510 -2.96 1.62 -19.66
CA GLU A 510 -4.27 1.11 -20.06
C GLU A 510 -5.12 2.17 -20.78
N GLU A 511 -5.06 3.43 -20.37
CA GLU A 511 -5.78 4.52 -21.00
C GLU A 511 -5.19 4.87 -22.38
N VAL A 512 -3.87 4.74 -22.54
CA VAL A 512 -3.21 4.90 -23.83
C VAL A 512 -3.62 3.77 -24.78
N GLU A 513 -3.68 2.52 -24.29
CA GLU A 513 -4.16 1.38 -25.09
C GLU A 513 -5.61 1.59 -25.55
N GLU A 514 -6.47 2.05 -24.66
CA GLU A 514 -7.87 2.29 -24.99
C GLU A 514 -8.02 3.44 -26.02
N ALA A 515 -7.19 4.49 -25.95
CA ALA A 515 -7.18 5.55 -26.96
C ALA A 515 -6.79 4.99 -28.34
N ILE A 516 -5.76 4.16 -28.41
CA ILE A 516 -5.32 3.52 -29.67
C ILE A 516 -6.42 2.60 -30.22
N LYS A 517 -7.09 1.81 -29.37
CA LYS A 517 -8.22 0.96 -29.78
C LYS A 517 -9.40 1.77 -30.34
N GLU A 518 -9.58 3.00 -29.84
CA GLU A 518 -10.60 3.95 -30.30
C GLU A 518 -10.20 4.70 -31.58
N GLY A 519 -9.02 4.38 -32.15
CA GLY A 519 -8.54 4.94 -33.44
C GLY A 519 -7.72 6.24 -33.28
N VAL A 520 -7.29 6.59 -32.07
CA VAL A 520 -6.38 7.73 -31.86
C VAL A 520 -4.97 7.37 -32.30
N GLU A 521 -4.39 8.18 -33.16
CA GLU A 521 -2.99 8.06 -33.57
C GLU A 521 -2.07 8.85 -32.63
N ILE A 522 -0.81 8.40 -32.48
CA ILE A 522 0.17 9.06 -31.63
C ILE A 522 1.47 9.26 -32.43
N ILE A 523 1.88 10.52 -32.60
CA ILE A 523 3.18 10.90 -33.12
C ILE A 523 4.12 11.10 -31.94
N PHE A 524 5.01 10.14 -31.74
CA PHE A 524 6.05 10.22 -30.73
C PHE A 524 7.26 11.02 -31.22
N LEU A 525 8.07 11.51 -30.28
CA LEU A 525 9.30 12.24 -30.55
C LEU A 525 9.06 13.46 -31.46
N ALA A 526 7.99 14.20 -31.21
CA ALA A 526 7.63 15.42 -31.92
C ALA A 526 7.24 16.52 -30.92
N ALA A 527 7.88 17.68 -31.03
CA ALA A 527 7.58 18.83 -30.23
C ALA A 527 7.06 20.00 -31.11
N PRO A 528 5.97 20.69 -30.71
CA PRO A 528 5.45 21.81 -31.46
C PRO A 528 6.39 23.02 -31.39
N ASN A 529 6.59 23.71 -32.52
CA ASN A 529 7.40 24.94 -32.63
C ASN A 529 6.53 26.17 -32.84
N GLU A 530 5.62 26.11 -33.84
CA GLU A 530 4.77 27.20 -34.24
C GLU A 530 3.42 26.68 -34.75
N ILE A 531 2.36 27.45 -34.49
CA ILE A 531 1.03 27.25 -35.05
C ILE A 531 0.77 28.43 -35.96
N ARG A 532 0.37 28.18 -37.22
CA ARG A 532 -0.03 29.20 -38.19
C ARG A 532 -1.47 28.94 -38.61
N ARG A 533 -2.19 30.00 -38.90
CA ARG A 533 -3.54 29.91 -39.47
C ARG A 533 -3.49 30.22 -40.96
N LYS A 534 -4.10 29.36 -41.76
CA LYS A 534 -4.24 29.51 -43.20
C LYS A 534 -5.47 30.39 -43.53
N ASP A 535 -5.52 30.87 -44.79
CA ASP A 535 -6.61 31.67 -45.30
C ASP A 535 -7.95 30.86 -45.32
N ASP A 536 -7.88 29.53 -45.46
CA ASP A 536 -9.04 28.65 -45.44
C ASP A 536 -9.56 28.37 -44.01
N GLY A 537 -8.88 28.91 -42.98
CA GLY A 537 -9.21 28.75 -41.58
C GLY A 537 -8.54 27.56 -40.88
N ASN A 538 -7.92 26.67 -41.62
CA ASN A 538 -7.17 25.52 -41.04
C ASN A 538 -5.89 25.96 -40.32
N LEU A 539 -5.41 25.13 -39.44
CA LEU A 539 -4.21 25.34 -38.62
C LEU A 539 -3.07 24.46 -39.13
N GLU A 540 -1.92 25.07 -39.38
CA GLU A 540 -0.68 24.36 -39.58
C GLU A 540 0.10 24.26 -38.27
N LEU A 541 0.40 23.05 -37.84
CA LEU A 541 1.25 22.76 -36.69
C LEU A 541 2.65 22.37 -37.20
N GLU A 542 3.61 23.25 -37.00
CA GLU A 542 5.01 22.95 -37.24
C GLU A 542 5.61 22.25 -36.02
N CYS A 543 6.23 21.10 -36.23
CA CYS A 543 6.90 20.29 -35.22
C CYS A 543 8.34 20.03 -35.58
N THR A 544 9.22 19.90 -34.57
CA THR A 544 10.59 19.35 -34.75
C THR A 544 10.62 17.92 -34.23
N ARG A 545 11.35 17.04 -34.92
CA ARG A 545 11.66 15.70 -34.41
C ARG A 545 12.57 15.81 -33.20
N MET A 546 12.34 14.90 -32.24
CA MET A 546 13.09 14.83 -30.98
C MET A 546 13.85 13.53 -30.86
N GLU A 547 14.94 13.55 -30.11
CA GLU A 547 15.61 12.37 -29.59
C GLU A 547 15.64 12.41 -28.06
N LEU A 548 15.93 11.26 -27.44
CA LEU A 548 15.96 11.17 -25.97
C LEU A 548 17.40 11.29 -25.45
N GLY A 549 17.67 12.35 -24.69
CA GLY A 549 18.90 12.58 -23.94
C GLY A 549 18.87 11.96 -22.54
N GLU A 550 19.68 12.52 -21.64
CA GLU A 550 19.79 12.09 -20.25
C GLU A 550 18.49 12.33 -19.45
N PRO A 551 18.24 11.57 -18.38
CA PRO A 551 17.08 11.75 -17.53
C PRO A 551 17.01 13.16 -16.90
N ASP A 552 15.80 13.71 -16.79
CA ASP A 552 15.52 14.94 -16.06
C ASP A 552 15.29 14.67 -14.56
N ALA A 553 15.00 15.73 -13.79
CA ALA A 553 14.74 15.62 -12.34
C ALA A 553 13.55 14.73 -11.98
N SER A 554 12.68 14.39 -12.94
CA SER A 554 11.57 13.44 -12.75
C SER A 554 11.96 11.99 -13.09
N GLY A 555 13.21 11.74 -13.46
CA GLY A 555 13.71 10.44 -13.91
C GLY A 555 13.36 10.08 -15.35
N ARG A 556 12.65 10.95 -16.10
CA ARG A 556 12.28 10.72 -17.51
C ARG A 556 13.34 11.32 -18.44
N ARG A 557 13.65 10.62 -19.51
CA ARG A 557 14.63 11.09 -20.49
C ARG A 557 14.19 12.42 -21.13
N ARG A 558 15.13 13.37 -21.24
CA ARG A 558 14.87 14.70 -21.81
C ARG A 558 14.67 14.62 -23.31
N PRO A 559 13.66 15.29 -23.87
CA PRO A 559 13.56 15.44 -25.32
C PRO A 559 14.57 16.49 -25.78
N VAL A 560 15.36 16.15 -26.79
CA VAL A 560 16.38 17.00 -27.42
C VAL A 560 15.97 17.20 -28.88
N PRO A 561 15.87 18.46 -29.38
CA PRO A 561 15.47 18.69 -30.77
C PRO A 561 16.57 18.22 -31.74
N VAL A 562 16.14 17.61 -32.87
CA VAL A 562 17.00 17.23 -33.98
C VAL A 562 16.99 18.38 -34.98
N PRO A 563 18.10 19.12 -35.18
CA PRO A 563 18.14 20.27 -36.06
C PRO A 563 17.83 19.89 -37.52
N GLY A 564 17.04 20.71 -38.21
CA GLY A 564 16.68 20.51 -39.61
C GLY A 564 15.68 19.37 -39.88
N SER A 565 14.96 18.95 -38.82
CA SER A 565 13.95 17.87 -38.89
C SER A 565 12.52 18.38 -38.77
N GLU A 566 12.32 19.65 -39.04
CA GLU A 566 11.01 20.31 -38.95
C GLU A 566 10.06 19.73 -40.00
N PHE A 567 8.80 19.58 -39.60
CA PHE A 567 7.71 19.12 -40.46
C PHE A 567 6.40 19.78 -40.06
N VAL A 568 5.48 19.88 -41.00
CA VAL A 568 4.18 20.55 -40.81
C VAL A 568 3.05 19.54 -40.99
N ILE A 569 2.04 19.66 -40.15
CA ILE A 569 0.79 18.90 -40.23
C ILE A 569 -0.38 19.86 -40.15
N GLU A 570 -1.40 19.64 -40.96
CA GLU A 570 -2.62 20.47 -40.98
C GLU A 570 -3.70 19.86 -40.11
N PHE A 571 -4.43 20.73 -39.38
CA PHE A 571 -5.55 20.37 -38.50
C PHE A 571 -6.66 21.42 -38.58
N ASP A 572 -7.89 21.01 -38.29
CA ASP A 572 -8.99 21.94 -38.13
C ASP A 572 -8.92 22.65 -36.76
N ASN A 573 -8.57 21.86 -35.71
CA ASN A 573 -8.37 22.38 -34.35
C ASN A 573 -7.16 21.73 -33.66
N ILE A 574 -6.61 22.46 -32.70
CA ILE A 574 -5.52 22.00 -31.84
C ILE A 574 -5.93 22.14 -30.38
N ILE A 575 -5.75 21.08 -29.58
CA ILE A 575 -6.02 21.06 -28.14
C ILE A 575 -4.68 20.94 -27.39
N SER A 576 -4.32 21.98 -26.63
CA SER A 576 -3.10 21.98 -25.81
C SER A 576 -3.39 21.42 -24.43
N SER A 577 -2.73 20.29 -24.08
CA SER A 577 -2.93 19.57 -22.81
C SER A 577 -1.58 19.17 -22.19
N ILE A 578 -0.74 20.17 -21.89
CA ILE A 578 0.65 19.99 -21.44
C ILE A 578 0.87 20.18 -19.94
N GLY A 579 -0.19 20.43 -19.21
CA GLY A 579 -0.17 20.61 -17.76
C GLY A 579 -1.28 21.54 -17.28
N GLN A 580 -1.36 21.68 -15.96
CA GLN A 580 -2.38 22.49 -15.29
C GLN A 580 -1.73 23.37 -14.22
N THR A 581 -2.35 24.50 -13.90
CA THR A 581 -1.92 25.41 -12.85
C THR A 581 -3.12 25.97 -12.08
N SER A 582 -2.87 26.44 -10.88
CA SER A 582 -3.89 27.02 -10.02
C SER A 582 -4.14 28.50 -10.36
N ASP A 583 -5.34 28.98 -10.06
CA ASP A 583 -5.75 30.40 -10.15
C ASP A 583 -6.00 30.93 -8.74
N ILE A 584 -4.92 31.36 -8.07
CA ILE A 584 -4.97 31.78 -6.66
C ILE A 584 -5.28 33.27 -6.60
N PRO A 585 -6.42 33.69 -6.00
CA PRO A 585 -6.69 35.10 -5.79
C PRO A 585 -5.66 35.78 -4.91
N THR A 586 -5.14 36.91 -5.30
CA THR A 586 -4.13 37.69 -4.54
C THR A 586 -4.62 38.10 -3.15
N LYS A 587 -5.92 38.32 -2.98
CA LYS A 587 -6.57 38.66 -1.71
C LYS A 587 -6.65 37.51 -0.71
N TYR A 588 -6.10 36.30 -1.05
CA TYR A 588 -5.98 35.22 -0.06
C TYR A 588 -4.81 35.47 0.91
N GLU A 589 -3.82 36.27 0.50
CA GLU A 589 -2.68 36.68 1.33
C GLU A 589 -1.96 35.48 1.99
N VAL A 590 -1.76 34.42 1.22
CA VAL A 590 -1.02 33.22 1.61
C VAL A 590 0.30 33.11 0.85
N GLU A 591 1.30 32.47 1.44
CA GLU A 591 2.59 32.30 0.78
C GLU A 591 2.49 31.34 -0.41
N ILE A 592 2.95 31.79 -1.58
CA ILE A 592 2.96 31.03 -2.83
C ILE A 592 4.35 30.46 -3.09
N GLY A 593 4.42 29.20 -3.44
CA GLY A 593 5.63 28.47 -3.79
C GLY A 593 5.88 28.40 -5.30
N ARG A 594 6.98 27.73 -5.67
CA ARG A 594 7.30 27.45 -7.07
C ARG A 594 6.20 26.60 -7.72
N GLY A 595 5.80 26.94 -8.93
CA GLY A 595 4.72 26.24 -9.66
C GLY A 595 3.32 26.74 -9.31
N ASN A 596 3.23 27.93 -8.71
CA ASN A 596 1.97 28.57 -8.33
C ASN A 596 1.09 27.71 -7.40
N ILE A 597 1.72 27.15 -6.35
CA ILE A 597 1.08 26.37 -5.30
C ILE A 597 1.13 27.10 -3.96
N ILE A 598 0.17 26.85 -3.08
CA ILE A 598 0.18 27.38 -1.72
C ILE A 598 1.17 26.60 -0.87
N LYS A 599 2.08 27.30 -0.17
CA LYS A 599 2.96 26.66 0.81
C LYS A 599 2.21 26.34 2.09
N VAL A 600 2.38 25.13 2.58
CA VAL A 600 1.76 24.64 3.82
C VAL A 600 2.75 23.85 4.66
N SER A 601 2.46 23.71 5.95
CA SER A 601 3.12 22.74 6.80
C SER A 601 2.80 21.32 6.31
N SER A 602 3.79 20.51 6.02
CA SER A 602 3.61 19.11 5.56
C SER A 602 2.85 18.24 6.57
N LYS A 603 2.94 18.57 7.87
CA LYS A 603 2.27 17.84 8.94
C LYS A 603 0.83 18.27 9.15
N THR A 604 0.54 19.59 9.09
CA THR A 604 -0.78 20.12 9.50
C THR A 604 -1.62 20.62 8.33
N LEU A 605 -1.01 20.86 7.17
CA LEU A 605 -1.59 21.54 5.99
C LEU A 605 -2.02 22.98 6.29
N GLU A 606 -1.57 23.59 7.39
CA GLU A 606 -1.79 24.99 7.70
C GLU A 606 -0.90 25.87 6.81
N THR A 607 -1.46 26.96 6.30
CA THR A 607 -0.77 27.93 5.46
C THR A 607 0.01 28.95 6.31
N SER A 608 0.63 29.95 5.70
CA SER A 608 1.25 31.08 6.40
C SER A 608 0.24 31.93 7.16
N ARG A 609 -1.08 31.80 6.89
CA ARG A 609 -2.16 32.54 7.51
C ARG A 609 -2.86 31.68 8.56
N LYS A 610 -2.90 32.14 9.81
CA LYS A 610 -3.47 31.41 10.96
C LYS A 610 -4.95 31.06 10.72
N GLY A 611 -5.32 29.82 10.99
CA GLY A 611 -6.68 29.29 10.81
C GLY A 611 -7.05 29.03 9.36
N VAL A 612 -6.10 29.16 8.42
CA VAL A 612 -6.28 28.86 7.00
C VAL A 612 -5.44 27.63 6.64
N PHE A 613 -6.09 26.63 6.09
CA PHE A 613 -5.52 25.37 5.65
C PHE A 613 -5.69 25.21 4.14
N ALA A 614 -4.83 24.43 3.50
CA ALA A 614 -4.95 24.14 2.07
C ALA A 614 -4.57 22.71 1.74
N GLY A 615 -5.17 22.14 0.68
CA GLY A 615 -4.87 20.78 0.26
C GLY A 615 -5.39 20.44 -1.13
N GLY A 616 -4.99 19.26 -1.64
CA GLY A 616 -5.21 18.86 -3.04
C GLY A 616 -4.23 19.54 -3.99
N ASP A 617 -4.61 19.66 -5.25
CA ASP A 617 -3.72 20.13 -6.32
C ASP A 617 -3.23 21.59 -6.14
N ILE A 618 -3.90 22.38 -5.32
CA ILE A 618 -3.43 23.73 -4.95
C ILE A 618 -2.14 23.71 -4.13
N VAL A 619 -1.82 22.59 -3.50
CA VAL A 619 -0.62 22.37 -2.68
C VAL A 619 0.39 21.44 -3.36
N SER A 620 -0.06 20.33 -3.94
CA SER A 620 0.82 19.32 -4.56
C SER A 620 1.15 19.59 -6.02
N GLY A 621 0.45 20.53 -6.66
CA GLY A 621 0.28 20.56 -8.12
C GLY A 621 -0.70 19.44 -8.56
N PRO A 622 -1.07 19.42 -9.85
CA PRO A 622 -1.98 18.41 -10.41
C PRO A 622 -1.43 17.01 -10.21
N ALA A 623 -2.16 16.15 -9.47
CA ALA A 623 -1.66 14.82 -9.11
C ALA A 623 -2.74 13.74 -9.23
N SER A 624 -3.54 13.51 -8.20
CA SER A 624 -4.52 12.44 -8.20
C SER A 624 -5.69 12.66 -7.25
N VAL A 625 -6.84 12.07 -7.58
CA VAL A 625 -8.04 12.10 -6.74
C VAL A 625 -7.77 11.53 -5.35
N ILE A 626 -7.08 10.39 -5.26
CA ILE A 626 -6.76 9.75 -3.98
C ILE A 626 -5.79 10.58 -3.12
N GLY A 627 -4.83 11.27 -3.74
CA GLY A 627 -3.94 12.22 -3.05
C GLY A 627 -4.70 13.43 -2.51
N ALA A 628 -5.60 13.98 -3.29
CA ALA A 628 -6.46 15.08 -2.86
C ALA A 628 -7.39 14.68 -1.69
N ILE A 629 -7.97 13.48 -1.72
CA ILE A 629 -8.74 12.90 -0.62
C ILE A 629 -7.88 12.75 0.64
N ALA A 630 -6.64 12.27 0.50
CA ALA A 630 -5.72 12.14 1.63
C ALA A 630 -5.40 13.50 2.28
N HIS A 631 -5.15 14.55 1.48
CA HIS A 631 -5.00 15.91 1.98
C HIS A 631 -6.27 16.40 2.69
N GLY A 632 -7.46 16.18 2.12
CA GLY A 632 -8.72 16.56 2.74
C GLY A 632 -8.93 15.90 4.10
N ARG A 633 -8.60 14.62 4.21
CA ARG A 633 -8.65 13.86 5.44
C ARG A 633 -7.65 14.36 6.49
N GLN A 634 -6.41 14.65 6.05
CA GLN A 634 -5.38 15.22 6.91
C GLN A 634 -5.78 16.60 7.41
N ALA A 635 -6.27 17.48 6.52
CA ALA A 635 -6.74 18.81 6.88
C ALA A 635 -7.88 18.76 7.91
N ALA A 636 -8.90 17.93 7.68
CA ALA A 636 -10.01 17.79 8.62
C ALA A 636 -9.53 17.44 10.04
N ARG A 637 -8.57 16.51 10.18
CA ARG A 637 -7.95 16.16 11.47
C ARG A 637 -7.30 17.37 12.17
N TYR A 638 -6.56 18.19 11.42
CA TYR A 638 -5.82 19.30 12.00
C TYR A 638 -6.67 20.55 12.17
N ILE A 639 -7.68 20.76 11.34
CA ILE A 639 -8.69 21.82 11.55
C ILE A 639 -9.49 21.52 12.83
N ASP A 640 -9.93 20.28 13.04
CA ASP A 640 -10.62 19.90 14.29
C ASP A 640 -9.73 20.18 15.52
N LYS A 641 -8.45 19.82 15.47
CA LYS A 641 -7.51 20.15 16.54
C LYS A 641 -7.33 21.65 16.74
N TYR A 642 -7.25 22.42 15.69
CA TYR A 642 -7.16 23.88 15.75
C TYR A 642 -8.39 24.49 16.42
N LEU A 643 -9.56 23.91 16.20
CA LEU A 643 -10.83 24.30 16.79
C LEU A 643 -11.07 23.77 18.22
N GLY A 644 -10.10 23.03 18.77
CA GLY A 644 -10.14 22.48 20.14
C GLY A 644 -10.61 21.03 20.24
N GLY A 645 -10.81 20.33 19.11
CA GLY A 645 -11.17 18.93 19.05
C GLY A 645 -9.99 17.98 19.18
N SER A 646 -10.26 16.68 19.18
CA SER A 646 -9.25 15.61 19.36
C SER A 646 -8.48 15.26 18.08
N GLY A 647 -9.01 15.58 16.92
CA GLY A 647 -8.51 15.15 15.60
C GLY A 647 -8.76 13.67 15.31
N LYS A 648 -9.64 12.99 16.04
CA LYS A 648 -9.99 11.58 15.82
C LYS A 648 -11.08 11.48 14.76
N ILE A 649 -10.66 11.17 13.52
CA ILE A 649 -11.56 11.03 12.36
C ILE A 649 -11.70 9.57 11.90
N ASP A 650 -10.98 8.65 12.55
CA ASP A 650 -11.02 7.23 12.17
C ASP A 650 -12.26 6.56 12.79
N GLU A 651 -12.98 5.81 11.96
CA GLU A 651 -14.15 5.02 12.34
C GLU A 651 -13.93 3.56 11.97
N VAL A 652 -14.68 2.68 12.60
CA VAL A 652 -14.82 1.27 12.23
C VAL A 652 -16.25 1.10 11.73
N LEU A 653 -16.40 0.95 10.43
CA LEU A 653 -17.71 0.86 9.76
C LEU A 653 -18.11 -0.58 9.42
N ALA A 654 -17.14 -1.49 9.30
CA ALA A 654 -17.37 -2.92 9.16
C ALA A 654 -17.00 -3.64 10.46
N PRO A 655 -17.70 -4.73 10.83
CA PRO A 655 -17.32 -5.55 11.98
C PRO A 655 -15.86 -6.01 11.87
N ILE A 656 -15.13 -5.98 12.98
CA ILE A 656 -13.81 -6.60 13.08
C ILE A 656 -14.05 -8.07 13.43
N GLU A 657 -14.11 -8.92 12.42
CA GLU A 657 -14.22 -10.36 12.61
C GLU A 657 -12.85 -10.96 12.93
N GLU A 658 -12.84 -12.09 13.64
CA GLU A 658 -11.65 -12.93 13.71
C GLU A 658 -11.26 -13.33 12.28
N THR A 659 -10.07 -12.98 11.88
CA THR A 659 -9.59 -13.28 10.53
C THR A 659 -9.29 -14.75 10.44
N ASP A 660 -9.97 -15.45 9.56
CA ASP A 660 -9.56 -16.79 9.17
C ASP A 660 -8.13 -16.75 8.63
N THR A 661 -7.25 -17.44 9.34
CA THR A 661 -5.81 -17.52 9.02
C THR A 661 -5.47 -18.73 8.17
N TRP A 662 -6.46 -19.59 7.90
CA TRP A 662 -6.32 -20.78 7.07
C TRP A 662 -6.37 -20.41 5.59
N LEU A 663 -5.38 -20.85 4.83
CA LEU A 663 -5.29 -20.59 3.40
C LEU A 663 -5.63 -21.83 2.55
N GLY A 664 -5.42 -23.00 3.10
CA GLY A 664 -5.62 -24.27 2.42
C GLY A 664 -4.64 -24.55 1.27
N PRO A 665 -4.64 -25.76 0.73
CA PRO A 665 -3.86 -26.11 -0.45
C PRO A 665 -4.50 -25.53 -1.72
N ASP A 666 -3.65 -25.19 -2.72
CA ASP A 666 -4.09 -24.62 -3.99
C ASP A 666 -2.92 -24.68 -4.98
N SER A 667 -2.88 -25.72 -5.79
CA SER A 667 -1.72 -26.07 -6.62
C SER A 667 -1.43 -25.08 -7.73
N ASP A 668 -2.44 -24.40 -8.27
CA ASP A 668 -2.33 -23.44 -9.37
C ASP A 668 -2.29 -21.96 -8.90
N PHE A 669 -2.24 -21.75 -7.59
CA PHE A 669 -2.28 -20.40 -7.00
C PHE A 669 -1.25 -19.44 -7.60
N ALA A 670 -0.02 -19.90 -7.77
CA ALA A 670 1.07 -19.07 -8.29
C ALA A 670 0.88 -18.68 -9.76
N ASP A 671 0.19 -19.50 -10.54
CA ASP A 671 0.03 -19.34 -12.00
C ASP A 671 -1.16 -18.51 -12.41
N ARG A 672 -2.13 -18.32 -11.52
CA ARG A 672 -3.35 -17.54 -11.82
C ARG A 672 -2.99 -16.12 -12.23
N ARG A 673 -3.44 -15.75 -13.43
CA ARG A 673 -3.24 -14.42 -14.00
C ARG A 673 -4.36 -13.46 -13.62
N GLN A 674 -4.08 -12.16 -13.77
CA GLN A 674 -5.04 -11.09 -13.63
C GLN A 674 -6.15 -11.21 -14.69
N PRO A 675 -7.44 -11.13 -14.34
CA PRO A 675 -8.52 -11.14 -15.31
C PRO A 675 -8.58 -9.81 -16.07
N ALA A 676 -8.89 -9.90 -17.37
CA ALA A 676 -9.10 -8.71 -18.19
C ALA A 676 -10.40 -7.99 -17.81
N MET A 677 -10.40 -6.66 -17.87
CA MET A 677 -11.59 -5.84 -17.74
C MET A 677 -12.44 -5.92 -19.00
N SER A 678 -13.70 -6.26 -18.84
CA SER A 678 -14.67 -6.22 -19.94
C SER A 678 -15.08 -4.79 -20.25
N CYS A 679 -15.13 -4.47 -21.54
CA CYS A 679 -15.48 -3.15 -22.04
C CYS A 679 -16.57 -3.25 -23.12
N ILE A 680 -17.35 -2.17 -23.31
CA ILE A 680 -18.27 -2.05 -24.43
C ILE A 680 -17.53 -2.03 -25.78
N GLY A 681 -18.18 -2.41 -26.86
CA GLY A 681 -17.59 -2.48 -28.21
C GLY A 681 -17.16 -1.11 -28.75
N ASN A 682 -16.10 -1.08 -29.59
CA ASN A 682 -15.53 0.17 -30.10
C ASN A 682 -16.54 1.07 -30.81
N LYS A 683 -17.48 0.52 -31.58
CA LYS A 683 -18.52 1.31 -32.25
C LYS A 683 -19.43 2.01 -31.25
N GLU A 684 -19.81 1.32 -30.20
CA GLU A 684 -20.69 1.86 -29.15
C GLU A 684 -19.98 2.95 -28.34
N ARG A 685 -18.66 2.77 -28.06
CA ARG A 685 -17.86 3.77 -27.32
C ARG A 685 -17.89 5.15 -27.97
N LEU A 686 -17.90 5.23 -29.29
CA LEU A 686 -17.81 6.47 -30.05
C LEU A 686 -19.16 7.14 -30.29
N THR A 687 -20.30 6.51 -29.93
CA THR A 687 -21.63 7.08 -30.11
C THR A 687 -22.09 7.99 -28.98
N GLY A 688 -21.32 8.09 -27.87
CA GLY A 688 -21.69 8.88 -26.72
C GLY A 688 -20.73 8.76 -25.54
N PHE A 689 -21.24 9.04 -24.35
CA PHE A 689 -20.49 9.07 -23.11
C PHE A 689 -20.86 7.92 -22.14
N THR A 690 -21.41 6.83 -22.65
CA THR A 690 -21.68 5.62 -21.86
C THR A 690 -20.39 5.07 -21.24
N GLU A 691 -20.47 4.56 -20.00
CA GLU A 691 -19.33 4.00 -19.30
C GLU A 691 -18.67 2.87 -20.12
N VAL A 692 -17.36 2.98 -20.35
CA VAL A 692 -16.63 2.05 -21.23
C VAL A 692 -16.30 0.75 -20.51
N GLU A 693 -15.81 0.81 -19.29
CA GLU A 693 -15.50 -0.36 -18.46
C GLU A 693 -16.78 -0.92 -17.83
N LEU A 694 -17.05 -2.22 -17.95
CA LEU A 694 -18.29 -2.83 -17.45
C LEU A 694 -18.23 -3.29 -16.00
N GLY A 695 -17.02 -3.32 -15.39
CA GLY A 695 -16.79 -3.90 -14.07
C GLY A 695 -16.59 -5.42 -14.14
N TYR A 696 -16.28 -6.02 -12.99
CA TYR A 696 -16.15 -7.48 -12.89
C TYR A 696 -17.49 -8.13 -12.56
N PRO A 697 -17.84 -9.23 -13.23
CA PRO A 697 -18.86 -10.16 -12.72
C PRO A 697 -18.43 -10.74 -11.37
N GLU A 698 -19.40 -11.15 -10.56
CA GLU A 698 -19.21 -11.66 -9.20
C GLU A 698 -18.15 -12.78 -9.13
N ILE A 699 -18.26 -13.77 -9.97
CA ILE A 699 -17.31 -14.91 -10.01
C ILE A 699 -15.88 -14.42 -10.26
N ILE A 700 -15.71 -13.50 -11.21
CA ILE A 700 -14.40 -12.95 -11.55
C ILE A 700 -13.84 -12.12 -10.39
N ALA A 701 -14.66 -11.32 -9.72
CA ALA A 701 -14.24 -10.53 -8.57
C ALA A 701 -13.79 -11.42 -7.40
N ILE A 702 -14.52 -12.49 -7.10
CA ILE A 702 -14.16 -13.46 -6.07
C ILE A 702 -12.83 -14.16 -6.40
N GLU A 703 -12.68 -14.65 -7.63
CA GLU A 703 -11.44 -15.35 -8.04
C GLU A 703 -10.23 -14.41 -8.06
N GLU A 704 -10.40 -13.17 -8.52
CA GLU A 704 -9.34 -12.16 -8.45
C GLU A 704 -8.96 -11.85 -6.99
N ALA A 705 -9.92 -11.69 -6.11
CA ALA A 705 -9.67 -11.43 -4.69
C ALA A 705 -8.93 -12.60 -4.01
N LYS A 706 -9.21 -13.85 -4.39
CA LYS A 706 -8.52 -15.06 -3.90
C LYS A 706 -7.05 -15.14 -4.34
N ARG A 707 -6.62 -14.40 -5.34
CA ARG A 707 -5.21 -14.32 -5.73
C ARG A 707 -4.35 -13.57 -4.73
N CYS A 708 -4.92 -12.85 -3.77
CA CYS A 708 -4.20 -12.06 -2.77
C CYS A 708 -3.28 -12.94 -1.90
N LEU A 709 -2.01 -12.50 -1.72
CA LEU A 709 -1.01 -13.21 -0.92
C LEU A 709 -1.29 -13.16 0.59
N ARG A 710 -2.27 -12.35 1.04
CA ARG A 710 -2.64 -12.20 2.45
C ARG A 710 -1.45 -11.78 3.32
N CYS A 711 -0.67 -10.81 2.82
CA CYS A 711 0.55 -10.32 3.47
C CYS A 711 0.35 -9.86 4.93
N GLU A 712 -0.85 -9.38 5.27
CA GLU A 712 -1.22 -8.91 6.60
C GLU A 712 -1.25 -10.03 7.66
N LEU A 713 -1.29 -11.30 7.26
CA LEU A 713 -1.26 -12.43 8.19
C LEU A 713 0.04 -12.51 8.99
N ARG A 714 1.12 -11.91 8.49
CA ARG A 714 2.38 -11.78 9.24
C ARG A 714 2.24 -10.86 10.44
N LEU A 715 1.48 -9.76 10.32
CA LEU A 715 1.26 -8.79 11.39
C LEU A 715 0.42 -9.34 12.55
N ARG A 716 -0.18 -10.51 12.38
CA ARG A 716 -1.03 -11.18 13.37
C ARG A 716 -0.32 -12.27 14.16
N LEU A 717 0.94 -12.55 13.81
CA LEU A 717 1.72 -13.53 14.54
C LEU A 717 2.16 -12.95 15.89
N SER A 718 2.06 -13.77 16.92
CA SER A 718 2.57 -13.45 18.24
C SER A 718 4.09 -13.31 18.22
N SER A 719 4.62 -12.44 19.05
CA SER A 719 6.07 -12.37 19.22
C SER A 719 6.59 -13.68 19.87
N PRO A 720 7.74 -14.19 19.46
CA PRO A 720 8.33 -15.34 20.09
C PRO A 720 8.67 -15.07 21.57
N ILE A 721 8.62 -16.11 22.38
CA ILE A 721 8.95 -16.03 23.81
C ILE A 721 10.45 -15.78 23.94
N SER A 722 10.82 -14.62 24.47
CA SER A 722 12.22 -14.20 24.58
C SER A 722 12.73 -14.35 26.01
N PRO A 723 14.03 -14.69 26.19
CA PRO A 723 14.63 -14.72 27.52
C PRO A 723 14.58 -13.32 28.18
N PRO A 724 14.52 -13.27 29.51
CA PRO A 724 14.61 -12.03 30.26
C PRO A 724 15.95 -11.33 29.94
N VAL A 725 15.87 -10.00 29.73
CA VAL A 725 17.07 -9.20 29.48
C VAL A 725 17.95 -9.25 30.73
N LYS A 726 19.17 -9.77 30.61
CA LYS A 726 20.18 -9.66 31.69
C LYS A 726 20.48 -8.16 31.89
N VAL A 727 20.03 -7.59 32.98
CA VAL A 727 20.50 -6.28 33.41
C VAL A 727 21.99 -6.46 33.72
N LYS A 728 22.86 -5.98 32.87
CA LYS A 728 24.30 -5.91 33.19
C LYS A 728 24.40 -5.01 34.41
N SER A 729 24.80 -5.57 35.56
CA SER A 729 25.28 -4.76 36.69
C SER A 729 26.47 -3.96 36.16
N VAL A 730 26.34 -2.63 36.18
CA VAL A 730 27.37 -1.66 35.80
C VAL A 730 28.60 -1.84 36.67
#